data_cd945ef52bde93bdc05daa8de0c29b84
#
_entry.id   cd945ef52bde93bdc05daa8de0c29b84
#
_cell.length_a   1.000
_cell.length_b   1.000
_cell.length_c   1.000
_cell.angle_alpha   90.00
_cell.angle_beta   90.00
_cell.angle_gamma   90.00
#
_symmetry.space_group_name_H-M   'P 1'
#
loop_
_entity.id
_entity.type
_entity.pdbx_description
1 polymer ?
#
loop_
_entity_poly.entity_id
_entity_poly.type
_entity_poly.pdbx_seq_one_letter_code
_entity_poly.pdbx_strand_id
1 'polypeptide(L)'
;MSASRSGRKLALAATLTGLVAAPLAVVATSAPAHAAPVTIQVLATNDFHGRLINEDGTGGTTNGVTAGAAILSGAVKQLRAANPNTVFAAAGDLIGASTFESFIQHDKPTLDALNEAGLEVSAAGNHEFDAGYNDLINRVMKPASASNPEGGANWQYLAANVRKRSDNSYALPDVAASPGTSDGATWYKDFGSVRVGFVGAVTEDLPSLVSPAGIADVKVSSIVTEVNAGAAALRSAGADVVVMLVHEGSATTSCSGVSDDSAFGRIVKGVGTNVNAIVSGHTHLAYNCSYSGVPVVSAGQYGMALNQLQFTVEDTTGAVTAVTSDIRYLKAQTTPFAANFPADPAVTTIVNNAKARADVLGAVELGKLAGPFNRARLADGTTENRGGESTLGNLVAEVQRWATQTPEAGGAQIAFMNPGGLRQDMVGNPGGFPASLTYKQAAVVQPFANTLVNMKLTGAQIKTVLEQQWQRDDKGAVPSRPFLRLGTSAGFFATYDPAKAEGNRVTGMWLNGKAIGTATQYSVTVNSFLASGGDNFRGLIAGTSKRDTGKVDLQAMVDYLATFAKTPLGVKLDQRQVGVSLPAGAPRFYRIGQDFKVNLSSLAMTGPGDAKDATLDIKLGDVKRGPAKVDNAIGTTPFDESGKSAVSFGLNGKVKKGKQVLTFTGPTTGTTFSLPIDVRKAKPEVKVRTKPGRIVAGETRTRVKIKVTALGLSEVSGKIVVKIGGKKYKATLKDGKAFVRLDRFANTGKKSVKVKYAGNRKVQDSTEFLNIKVRRG
;
A
#
# COMPACT_ATOMS: atom_id res chain seq x y z
N MET A 1 19.09 -44.97 -66.70
CA MET A 1 20.36 -45.78 -66.90
C MET A 1 20.43 -46.70 -65.72
N SER A 2 19.96 -47.93 -65.82
CA SER A 2 20.70 -49.14 -66.18
C SER A 2 21.75 -49.47 -65.09
N ALA A 3 21.83 -50.62 -64.45
CA ALA A 3 21.39 -51.99 -64.63
C ALA A 3 21.85 -52.75 -63.36
N SER A 4 21.13 -53.69 -62.81
CA SER A 4 20.92 -55.09 -63.14
C SER A 4 21.97 -56.10 -62.57
N ARG A 5 21.35 -57.15 -62.05
CA ARG A 5 21.87 -58.57 -61.98
C ARG A 5 22.67 -58.96 -60.71
N SER A 6 22.58 -60.12 -60.14
CA SER A 6 21.89 -61.43 -60.23
C SER A 6 22.61 -62.31 -59.20
N GLY A 7 22.01 -63.06 -58.36
CA GLY A 7 21.52 -64.41 -58.49
C GLY A 7 22.58 -65.46 -58.21
N ARG A 8 22.33 -66.33 -57.22
CA ARG A 8 22.49 -67.80 -57.39
C ARG A 8 22.05 -68.58 -56.15
N LYS A 9 21.17 -69.49 -56.43
CA LYS A 9 20.75 -70.57 -55.54
C LYS A 9 21.88 -71.63 -55.50
N LEU A 10 22.04 -72.26 -54.33
CA LEU A 10 22.52 -73.67 -54.31
C LEU A 10 21.75 -74.36 -53.17
N ALA A 11 21.07 -75.44 -53.62
CA ALA A 11 20.49 -76.46 -52.78
C ALA A 11 21.52 -77.56 -52.59
N LEU A 12 21.60 -78.15 -51.42
CA LEU A 12 22.12 -79.52 -51.29
C LEU A 12 21.40 -80.25 -50.17
N ALA A 13 21.10 -81.51 -50.49
CA ALA A 13 20.16 -82.40 -49.82
C ALA A 13 20.75 -83.14 -48.61
N ALA A 14 19.86 -83.45 -47.69
CA ALA A 14 19.61 -84.63 -46.88
C ALA A 14 20.78 -85.58 -46.46
N THR A 15 20.77 -85.84 -45.12
CA THR A 15 20.81 -87.23 -44.65
C THR A 15 20.13 -87.33 -43.24
N LEU A 16 19.16 -88.23 -43.11
CA LEU A 16 18.48 -88.64 -41.88
C LEU A 16 19.44 -89.49 -41.03
N THR A 17 19.53 -89.16 -39.73
CA THR A 17 19.79 -90.17 -38.67
C THR A 17 18.95 -89.84 -37.46
N GLY A 18 18.09 -90.78 -37.19
CA GLY A 18 17.16 -90.70 -36.07
C GLY A 18 17.80 -90.92 -34.69
N LEU A 19 17.55 -90.03 -33.76
CA LEU A 19 17.75 -90.27 -32.32
C LEU A 19 16.46 -89.94 -31.60
N VAL A 20 15.96 -90.90 -30.92
CA VAL A 20 14.79 -90.77 -30.02
C VAL A 20 15.24 -90.00 -28.83
N ALA A 21 14.71 -88.78 -28.67
CA ALA A 21 14.80 -88.01 -27.39
C ALA A 21 13.42 -87.77 -26.79
N ALA A 22 13.30 -88.19 -25.57
CA ALA A 22 12.11 -87.99 -24.74
C ALA A 22 11.81 -86.46 -24.56
N PRO A 23 10.54 -86.03 -24.49
CA PRO A 23 10.17 -84.69 -24.25
C PRO A 23 10.48 -84.32 -22.79
N LEU A 24 11.55 -83.50 -22.55
CA LEU A 24 11.64 -82.70 -21.34
C LEU A 24 10.56 -81.59 -21.43
N ALA A 25 9.50 -81.72 -20.62
CA ALA A 25 8.56 -80.64 -20.39
C ALA A 25 9.30 -79.53 -19.63
N VAL A 26 9.74 -78.50 -20.34
CA VAL A 26 10.17 -77.21 -19.73
C VAL A 26 8.87 -76.55 -19.21
N VAL A 27 8.62 -76.67 -17.95
CA VAL A 27 7.65 -75.81 -17.26
C VAL A 27 8.26 -74.42 -17.28
N ALA A 28 7.89 -73.60 -18.30
CA ALA A 28 8.12 -72.16 -18.29
C ALA A 28 7.27 -71.58 -17.12
N THR A 29 7.88 -71.39 -15.96
CA THR A 29 7.31 -70.53 -14.95
C THR A 29 7.29 -69.12 -15.57
N SER A 30 6.12 -68.73 -16.10
CA SER A 30 5.86 -67.35 -16.43
C SER A 30 6.06 -66.56 -15.15
N ALA A 31 7.15 -65.80 -15.04
CA ALA A 31 7.23 -64.74 -14.03
C ALA A 31 5.97 -63.91 -14.18
N PRO A 32 5.30 -63.55 -13.10
CA PRO A 32 4.16 -62.67 -13.19
C PRO A 32 4.59 -61.41 -13.92
N ALA A 33 3.92 -61.11 -15.03
CA ALA A 33 4.16 -59.88 -15.75
C ALA A 33 3.88 -58.74 -14.73
N HIS A 34 4.93 -58.08 -14.28
CA HIS A 34 4.73 -56.86 -13.50
C HIS A 34 3.93 -55.88 -14.38
N ALA A 35 2.74 -55.52 -13.92
CA ALA A 35 1.97 -54.47 -14.57
C ALA A 35 2.85 -53.22 -14.65
N ALA A 36 2.80 -52.53 -15.79
CA ALA A 36 3.62 -51.32 -15.97
C ALA A 36 3.20 -50.22 -14.97
N PRO A 37 4.14 -49.49 -14.37
CA PRO A 37 3.76 -48.43 -13.45
C PRO A 37 2.82 -47.41 -14.10
N VAL A 38 1.84 -46.94 -13.35
CA VAL A 38 0.89 -45.90 -13.77
C VAL A 38 1.48 -44.51 -13.47
N THR A 39 1.49 -43.64 -14.46
CA THR A 39 1.89 -42.24 -14.25
C THR A 39 0.65 -41.39 -14.02
N ILE A 40 0.51 -40.85 -12.83
CA ILE A 40 -0.52 -39.86 -12.47
C ILE A 40 0.07 -38.46 -12.61
N GLN A 41 -0.65 -37.56 -13.28
CA GLN A 41 -0.29 -36.17 -13.42
C GLN A 41 -1.26 -35.27 -12.62
N VAL A 42 -0.72 -34.35 -11.80
CA VAL A 42 -1.47 -33.27 -11.21
C VAL A 42 -0.96 -31.95 -11.80
N LEU A 43 -1.85 -31.23 -12.47
CA LEU A 43 -1.65 -29.87 -12.90
C LEU A 43 -2.28 -28.95 -11.87
N ALA A 44 -1.57 -27.95 -11.37
CA ALA A 44 -2.12 -27.08 -10.34
C ALA A 44 -1.82 -25.61 -10.60
N THR A 45 -2.82 -24.75 -10.33
CA THR A 45 -2.71 -23.30 -10.32
C THR A 45 -3.06 -22.75 -8.93
N ASN A 46 -2.84 -21.46 -8.71
CA ASN A 46 -3.23 -20.74 -7.50
C ASN A 46 -3.36 -19.24 -7.80
N ASP A 47 -4.09 -18.49 -6.94
CA ASP A 47 -4.17 -17.04 -6.95
C ASP A 47 -4.51 -16.49 -8.36
N PHE A 48 -5.54 -17.07 -8.99
CA PHE A 48 -5.94 -16.68 -10.34
C PHE A 48 -6.64 -15.32 -10.38
N HIS A 49 -7.46 -14.99 -9.37
CA HIS A 49 -8.11 -13.70 -9.17
C HIS A 49 -8.79 -13.13 -10.41
N GLY A 50 -9.56 -13.95 -11.10
CA GLY A 50 -10.34 -13.50 -12.26
C GLY A 50 -9.53 -12.90 -13.40
N ARG A 51 -8.27 -13.26 -13.58
CA ARG A 51 -7.40 -12.75 -14.65
C ARG A 51 -7.72 -13.41 -15.99
N LEU A 52 -8.89 -13.06 -16.52
CA LEU A 52 -9.41 -13.60 -17.77
C LEU A 52 -8.58 -13.23 -18.99
N ILE A 53 -8.06 -12.00 -19.02
CA ILE A 53 -7.39 -11.40 -20.17
C ILE A 53 -5.89 -11.69 -20.14
N ASN A 54 -5.32 -11.94 -21.32
CA ASN A 54 -3.90 -12.02 -21.55
C ASN A 54 -3.27 -10.61 -21.46
N GLU A 55 -2.28 -10.41 -20.60
CA GLU A 55 -1.59 -9.13 -20.41
C GLU A 55 -0.08 -9.29 -20.62
N ASP A 56 0.56 -8.32 -21.28
CA ASP A 56 1.96 -8.37 -21.70
C ASP A 56 2.93 -7.62 -20.79
N GLY A 57 2.63 -7.44 -19.53
CA GLY A 57 3.56 -6.84 -18.57
C GLY A 57 3.97 -5.39 -18.84
N THR A 58 3.30 -4.70 -19.75
CA THR A 58 3.59 -3.31 -20.13
C THR A 58 3.23 -2.26 -19.08
N GLY A 59 2.71 -2.68 -17.94
CA GLY A 59 2.26 -1.81 -16.85
C GLY A 59 3.31 -1.39 -15.83
N GLY A 60 4.58 -1.77 -15.99
CA GLY A 60 5.67 -1.40 -15.07
C GLY A 60 5.59 -2.03 -13.68
N THR A 61 4.77 -3.05 -13.50
CA THR A 61 4.75 -3.91 -12.31
C THR A 61 5.49 -5.21 -12.62
N THR A 62 6.31 -5.68 -11.72
CA THR A 62 7.05 -6.96 -11.80
C THR A 62 6.13 -8.19 -11.90
N ASN A 63 4.82 -8.01 -11.87
CA ASN A 63 3.79 -9.04 -11.81
C ASN A 63 2.89 -9.09 -13.05
N GLY A 64 3.25 -8.44 -14.14
CA GLY A 64 2.33 -8.15 -15.25
C GLY A 64 2.33 -9.13 -16.40
N VAL A 65 2.96 -10.31 -16.32
CA VAL A 65 2.91 -11.31 -17.39
C VAL A 65 1.87 -12.37 -17.06
N THR A 66 0.62 -12.12 -17.45
CA THR A 66 -0.48 -13.06 -17.27
C THR A 66 -0.85 -13.68 -18.62
N ALA A 67 -1.07 -14.98 -18.66
CA ALA A 67 -1.47 -15.66 -19.89
C ALA A 67 -2.98 -15.54 -20.16
N GLY A 68 -3.77 -15.23 -19.13
CA GLY A 68 -5.23 -15.25 -19.21
C GLY A 68 -5.83 -16.66 -19.25
N ALA A 69 -7.14 -16.73 -19.07
CA ALA A 69 -7.85 -17.99 -18.94
C ALA A 69 -7.75 -18.90 -20.18
N ALA A 70 -7.73 -18.31 -21.39
CA ALA A 70 -7.73 -19.07 -22.62
C ALA A 70 -6.42 -19.88 -22.82
N ILE A 71 -5.26 -19.28 -22.51
CA ILE A 71 -3.95 -19.96 -22.61
C ILE A 71 -3.80 -20.97 -21.46
N LEU A 72 -4.28 -20.63 -20.24
CA LEU A 72 -4.33 -21.57 -19.11
C LEU A 72 -5.10 -22.84 -19.50
N SER A 73 -6.31 -22.68 -20.03
CA SER A 73 -7.13 -23.82 -20.47
C SER A 73 -6.47 -24.63 -21.58
N GLY A 74 -5.88 -23.94 -22.56
CA GLY A 74 -5.14 -24.61 -23.65
C GLY A 74 -3.97 -25.42 -23.15
N ALA A 75 -3.22 -24.91 -22.17
CA ALA A 75 -2.13 -25.65 -21.52
C ALA A 75 -2.63 -26.91 -20.79
N VAL A 76 -3.69 -26.76 -19.99
CA VAL A 76 -4.32 -27.90 -19.27
C VAL A 76 -4.78 -28.96 -20.27
N LYS A 77 -5.52 -28.58 -21.32
CA LYS A 77 -6.03 -29.52 -22.34
C LYS A 77 -4.89 -30.21 -23.09
N GLN A 78 -3.84 -29.48 -23.46
CA GLN A 78 -2.66 -30.06 -24.14
C GLN A 78 -1.92 -31.06 -23.25
N LEU A 79 -1.66 -30.71 -21.98
CA LEU A 79 -0.93 -31.56 -21.05
C LEU A 79 -1.77 -32.80 -20.64
N ARG A 80 -3.11 -32.64 -20.51
CA ARG A 80 -4.04 -33.76 -20.26
C ARG A 80 -4.14 -34.69 -21.45
N ALA A 81 -4.07 -34.18 -22.69
CA ALA A 81 -4.03 -35.03 -23.87
C ALA A 81 -2.75 -35.88 -23.94
N ALA A 82 -1.63 -35.38 -23.42
CA ALA A 82 -0.38 -36.12 -23.33
C ALA A 82 -0.37 -37.18 -22.21
N ASN A 83 -1.13 -36.96 -21.13
CA ASN A 83 -1.36 -37.92 -20.06
C ASN A 83 -2.82 -37.87 -19.59
N PRO A 84 -3.67 -38.84 -20.00
CA PRO A 84 -5.09 -38.85 -19.60
C PRO A 84 -5.33 -39.04 -18.08
N ASN A 85 -4.36 -39.62 -17.36
CA ASN A 85 -4.43 -39.76 -15.90
C ASN A 85 -4.08 -38.45 -15.21
N THR A 86 -4.79 -37.38 -15.58
CA THR A 86 -4.54 -35.98 -15.11
C THR A 86 -5.69 -35.47 -14.25
N VAL A 87 -5.34 -34.87 -13.10
CA VAL A 87 -6.23 -34.00 -12.31
C VAL A 87 -5.76 -32.56 -12.51
N PHE A 88 -6.69 -31.66 -12.81
CA PHE A 88 -6.43 -30.23 -12.72
C PHE A 88 -6.96 -29.71 -11.38
N ALA A 89 -6.07 -29.17 -10.57
CA ALA A 89 -6.31 -28.73 -9.20
C ALA A 89 -5.94 -27.26 -9.00
N ALA A 90 -6.34 -26.67 -7.85
CA ALA A 90 -5.89 -25.33 -7.46
C ALA A 90 -5.71 -25.20 -5.94
N ALA A 91 -4.86 -24.22 -5.54
CA ALA A 91 -4.63 -23.91 -4.13
C ALA A 91 -5.29 -22.58 -3.69
N GLY A 92 -6.52 -22.32 -4.17
CA GLY A 92 -7.36 -21.20 -3.72
C GLY A 92 -7.14 -19.88 -4.45
N ASP A 93 -7.91 -18.86 -4.05
CA ASP A 93 -7.96 -17.51 -4.61
C ASP A 93 -8.18 -17.51 -6.13
N LEU A 94 -9.16 -18.28 -6.58
CA LEU A 94 -9.55 -18.32 -7.98
C LEU A 94 -10.42 -17.12 -8.35
N ILE A 95 -11.25 -16.67 -7.42
CA ILE A 95 -12.18 -15.54 -7.48
C ILE A 95 -11.86 -14.55 -6.35
N GLY A 96 -12.52 -13.39 -6.37
CA GLY A 96 -12.25 -12.29 -5.43
C GLY A 96 -10.98 -11.52 -5.79
N ALA A 97 -10.90 -10.24 -5.42
CA ALA A 97 -9.87 -9.30 -5.88
C ALA A 97 -9.66 -9.36 -7.41
N SER A 98 -10.71 -9.63 -8.15
CA SER A 98 -10.71 -9.93 -9.60
C SER A 98 -10.61 -8.67 -10.45
N THR A 99 -10.12 -8.82 -11.69
CA THR A 99 -10.16 -7.73 -12.68
C THR A 99 -11.59 -7.33 -13.05
N PHE A 100 -11.71 -6.13 -13.65
CA PHE A 100 -13.00 -5.51 -13.94
C PHE A 100 -13.96 -6.43 -14.71
N GLU A 101 -13.47 -7.14 -15.71
CA GLU A 101 -14.28 -8.01 -16.57
C GLU A 101 -14.89 -9.20 -15.81
N SER A 102 -14.22 -9.68 -14.78
CA SER A 102 -14.72 -10.73 -13.90
C SER A 102 -15.55 -10.16 -12.76
N PHE A 103 -14.99 -9.20 -12.04
CA PHE A 103 -15.57 -8.57 -10.87
C PHE A 103 -16.98 -7.99 -11.13
N ILE A 104 -17.17 -7.21 -12.23
CA ILE A 104 -18.46 -6.57 -12.55
C ILE A 104 -19.58 -7.59 -12.84
N GLN A 105 -19.24 -8.84 -13.04
CA GLN A 105 -20.13 -9.96 -13.31
C GLN A 105 -20.08 -11.02 -12.17
N HIS A 106 -19.70 -10.61 -10.96
CA HIS A 106 -19.61 -11.44 -9.74
C HIS A 106 -18.79 -12.72 -9.95
N ASP A 107 -17.70 -12.61 -10.71
CA ASP A 107 -16.79 -13.69 -11.08
C ASP A 107 -17.38 -14.83 -11.91
N LYS A 108 -18.61 -14.70 -12.41
CA LYS A 108 -19.24 -15.70 -13.27
C LYS A 108 -18.37 -16.09 -14.47
N PRO A 109 -17.75 -15.15 -15.24
CA PRO A 109 -16.89 -15.52 -16.36
C PRO A 109 -15.65 -16.33 -15.95
N THR A 110 -15.14 -16.12 -14.74
CA THR A 110 -14.03 -16.90 -14.18
C THR A 110 -14.48 -18.32 -13.85
N LEU A 111 -15.65 -18.47 -13.20
CA LEU A 111 -16.23 -19.80 -12.94
C LEU A 111 -16.42 -20.57 -14.26
N ASP A 112 -16.98 -19.93 -15.29
CA ASP A 112 -17.22 -20.57 -16.60
C ASP A 112 -15.90 -20.95 -17.30
N ALA A 113 -14.90 -20.09 -17.26
CA ALA A 113 -13.61 -20.35 -17.89
C ALA A 113 -12.85 -21.51 -17.22
N LEU A 114 -12.89 -21.59 -15.89
CA LEU A 114 -12.24 -22.65 -15.12
C LEU A 114 -13.00 -23.99 -15.23
N ASN A 115 -14.34 -23.94 -15.31
CA ASN A 115 -15.15 -25.12 -15.64
C ASN A 115 -14.77 -25.68 -17.01
N GLU A 116 -14.67 -24.83 -18.05
CA GLU A 116 -14.27 -25.22 -19.40
C GLU A 116 -12.83 -25.73 -19.47
N ALA A 117 -11.93 -25.18 -18.65
CA ALA A 117 -10.57 -25.70 -18.49
C ALA A 117 -10.54 -27.07 -17.81
N GLY A 118 -11.64 -27.49 -17.22
CA GLY A 118 -11.78 -28.77 -16.54
C GLY A 118 -11.08 -28.81 -15.18
N LEU A 119 -11.21 -27.75 -14.37
CA LEU A 119 -10.83 -27.75 -12.97
C LEU A 119 -11.71 -28.75 -12.20
N GLU A 120 -11.10 -29.58 -11.34
CA GLU A 120 -11.79 -30.67 -10.66
C GLU A 120 -11.86 -30.48 -9.14
N VAL A 121 -10.80 -29.89 -8.55
CA VAL A 121 -10.67 -29.67 -7.10
C VAL A 121 -9.83 -28.45 -6.78
N SER A 122 -10.19 -27.70 -5.75
CA SER A 122 -9.42 -26.56 -5.25
C SER A 122 -9.47 -26.48 -3.72
N ALA A 123 -8.39 -26.06 -3.06
CA ALA A 123 -8.57 -25.48 -1.74
C ALA A 123 -9.39 -24.18 -1.86
N ALA A 124 -10.13 -23.81 -0.83
CA ALA A 124 -10.63 -22.43 -0.72
C ALA A 124 -9.47 -21.53 -0.27
N GLY A 125 -9.33 -20.36 -0.89
CA GLY A 125 -8.47 -19.29 -0.39
C GLY A 125 -9.26 -18.31 0.47
N ASN A 126 -8.62 -17.24 0.93
CA ASN A 126 -9.33 -16.23 1.71
C ASN A 126 -10.28 -15.40 0.84
N HIS A 127 -9.95 -15.17 -0.42
CA HIS A 127 -10.79 -14.37 -1.32
C HIS A 127 -12.07 -15.08 -1.79
N GLU A 128 -12.16 -16.39 -1.69
CA GLU A 128 -13.43 -17.09 -1.83
C GLU A 128 -14.45 -16.65 -0.77
N PHE A 129 -14.00 -16.11 0.36
CA PHE A 129 -14.85 -15.61 1.45
C PHE A 129 -15.09 -14.09 1.44
N ASP A 130 -14.66 -13.34 0.44
CA ASP A 130 -14.81 -11.88 0.38
C ASP A 130 -16.27 -11.43 0.47
N ALA A 131 -17.15 -12.09 -0.27
CA ALA A 131 -18.61 -11.87 -0.20
C ALA A 131 -19.28 -12.64 0.95
N GLY A 132 -18.49 -13.34 1.77
CA GLY A 132 -18.93 -14.12 2.93
C GLY A 132 -19.13 -15.60 2.64
N TYR A 133 -19.11 -16.40 3.71
CA TYR A 133 -19.31 -17.85 3.67
C TYR A 133 -20.62 -18.25 2.96
N ASN A 134 -21.70 -17.51 3.22
CA ASN A 134 -23.00 -17.78 2.62
C ASN A 134 -23.01 -17.57 1.09
N ASP A 135 -22.25 -16.61 0.56
CA ASP A 135 -22.10 -16.41 -0.87
C ASP A 135 -21.35 -17.58 -1.50
N LEU A 136 -20.22 -17.97 -0.89
CA LEU A 136 -19.44 -19.12 -1.37
C LEU A 136 -20.30 -20.39 -1.52
N ILE A 137 -21.03 -20.80 -0.48
CA ILE A 137 -21.78 -22.07 -0.49
C ILE A 137 -23.12 -21.99 -1.23
N ASN A 138 -23.75 -20.82 -1.34
CA ASN A 138 -25.10 -20.67 -1.92
C ASN A 138 -25.11 -20.10 -3.34
N ARG A 139 -24.05 -19.35 -3.75
CA ARG A 139 -23.89 -18.86 -5.10
C ARG A 139 -22.80 -19.63 -5.84
N VAL A 140 -21.55 -19.51 -5.37
CA VAL A 140 -20.38 -20.03 -6.11
C VAL A 140 -20.44 -21.56 -6.27
N MET A 141 -20.63 -22.29 -5.17
CA MET A 141 -20.62 -23.77 -5.17
C MET A 141 -21.93 -24.43 -5.62
N LYS A 142 -23.04 -23.68 -5.68
CA LYS A 142 -24.28 -24.20 -6.24
C LYS A 142 -24.30 -24.13 -7.76
N PRO A 143 -24.93 -25.11 -8.45
CA PRO A 143 -25.07 -25.06 -9.89
C PRO A 143 -25.71 -23.79 -10.40
N ALA A 144 -25.26 -23.34 -11.56
CA ALA A 144 -25.89 -22.22 -12.26
C ALA A 144 -27.33 -22.58 -12.62
N SER A 145 -28.28 -21.68 -12.37
CA SER A 145 -29.71 -21.85 -12.64
C SER A 145 -30.40 -20.52 -12.83
N ALA A 146 -31.68 -20.49 -13.17
CA ALA A 146 -32.45 -19.25 -13.25
C ALA A 146 -32.49 -18.49 -11.91
N SER A 147 -32.40 -19.17 -10.76
CA SER A 147 -32.31 -18.57 -9.43
C SER A 147 -30.89 -18.33 -8.95
N ASN A 148 -29.88 -18.84 -9.64
CA ASN A 148 -28.46 -18.66 -9.36
C ASN A 148 -27.65 -18.44 -10.67
N PRO A 149 -27.93 -17.37 -11.44
CA PRO A 149 -27.32 -17.19 -12.76
C PRO A 149 -25.81 -16.90 -12.72
N GLU A 150 -25.30 -16.43 -11.57
CA GLU A 150 -23.90 -16.01 -11.37
C GLU A 150 -23.07 -17.04 -10.60
N GLY A 151 -23.59 -18.23 -10.37
CA GLY A 151 -22.91 -19.33 -9.69
C GLY A 151 -22.45 -20.42 -10.64
N GLY A 152 -22.09 -21.58 -10.06
CA GLY A 152 -21.86 -22.81 -10.81
C GLY A 152 -20.39 -23.20 -10.97
N ALA A 153 -19.62 -23.20 -9.91
CA ALA A 153 -18.35 -23.95 -9.88
C ALA A 153 -18.65 -25.45 -10.00
N ASN A 154 -18.04 -26.12 -11.00
CA ASN A 154 -18.20 -27.57 -11.21
C ASN A 154 -17.09 -28.37 -10.51
N TRP A 155 -16.15 -27.73 -9.86
CA TRP A 155 -15.10 -28.35 -9.05
C TRP A 155 -15.46 -28.35 -7.57
N GLN A 156 -14.83 -29.23 -6.82
CA GLN A 156 -14.97 -29.26 -5.38
C GLN A 156 -14.04 -28.26 -4.71
N TYR A 157 -14.58 -27.39 -3.87
CA TYR A 157 -13.78 -26.61 -2.91
C TYR A 157 -13.57 -27.40 -1.61
N LEU A 158 -12.34 -27.36 -1.08
CA LEU A 158 -11.91 -28.03 0.13
C LEU A 158 -11.40 -27.04 1.18
N ALA A 159 -11.80 -27.23 2.43
CA ALA A 159 -11.27 -26.48 3.57
C ALA A 159 -11.38 -27.32 4.86
N ALA A 160 -10.50 -28.29 5.05
CA ALA A 160 -10.53 -29.20 6.21
C ALA A 160 -10.50 -28.46 7.54
N ASN A 161 -9.80 -27.33 7.60
CA ASN A 161 -9.65 -26.52 8.81
C ASN A 161 -10.75 -25.46 9.00
N VAL A 162 -11.81 -25.46 8.15
CA VAL A 162 -12.98 -24.59 8.34
C VAL A 162 -14.17 -25.42 8.77
N ARG A 163 -14.70 -25.11 9.95
CA ARG A 163 -15.79 -25.86 10.58
C ARG A 163 -16.98 -24.94 10.87
N LYS A 164 -18.19 -25.48 10.74
CA LYS A 164 -19.39 -24.77 11.21
C LYS A 164 -19.34 -24.62 12.73
N ARG A 165 -19.76 -23.46 13.23
CA ARG A 165 -19.85 -23.24 14.68
C ARG A 165 -21.00 -24.02 15.32
N SER A 166 -22.07 -24.30 14.55
CA SER A 166 -23.28 -24.92 15.04
C SER A 166 -23.08 -26.37 15.52
N ASP A 167 -22.35 -27.18 14.73
CA ASP A 167 -22.26 -28.61 14.93
C ASP A 167 -20.83 -29.18 14.75
N ASN A 168 -19.87 -28.32 14.47
CA ASN A 168 -18.47 -28.68 14.24
C ASN A 168 -18.25 -29.58 12.99
N SER A 169 -19.25 -29.69 12.09
CA SER A 169 -19.06 -30.34 10.80
C SER A 169 -18.18 -29.53 9.85
N TYR A 170 -17.68 -30.13 8.78
CA TYR A 170 -16.99 -29.39 7.72
C TYR A 170 -17.90 -28.32 7.12
N ALA A 171 -17.31 -27.16 6.84
CA ALA A 171 -18.11 -25.99 6.44
C ALA A 171 -18.54 -26.06 4.97
N LEU A 172 -17.69 -26.58 4.07
CA LEU A 172 -17.95 -26.60 2.65
C LEU A 172 -18.80 -27.83 2.26
N PRO A 173 -19.88 -27.63 1.49
CA PRO A 173 -20.70 -28.71 1.00
C PRO A 173 -20.07 -29.45 -0.19
N ASP A 174 -20.59 -30.62 -0.51
CA ASP A 174 -20.23 -31.30 -1.74
C ASP A 174 -20.77 -30.58 -2.97
N VAL A 175 -20.00 -30.58 -4.05
CA VAL A 175 -20.41 -30.09 -5.36
C VAL A 175 -20.77 -31.27 -6.25
N ALA A 176 -22.05 -31.42 -6.53
CA ALA A 176 -22.59 -32.58 -7.28
C ALA A 176 -22.02 -32.71 -8.70
N ALA A 177 -21.55 -31.61 -9.31
CA ALA A 177 -20.93 -31.61 -10.64
C ALA A 177 -19.47 -32.04 -10.61
N SER A 178 -18.83 -32.12 -9.43
CA SER A 178 -17.42 -32.53 -9.30
C SER A 178 -17.25 -34.00 -9.71
N PRO A 179 -16.22 -34.36 -10.47
CA PRO A 179 -16.01 -35.71 -10.97
C PRO A 179 -15.47 -36.69 -9.94
N GLY A 180 -15.22 -36.28 -8.71
CA GLY A 180 -14.72 -37.14 -7.62
C GLY A 180 -15.67 -37.26 -6.45
N THR A 181 -15.24 -37.97 -5.40
CA THR A 181 -15.97 -38.11 -4.14
C THR A 181 -15.36 -37.20 -3.07
N SER A 182 -16.20 -36.45 -2.34
CA SER A 182 -15.77 -35.46 -1.35
C SER A 182 -16.59 -35.55 -0.05
N ASP A 183 -16.04 -34.93 1.00
CA ASP A 183 -16.71 -34.61 2.28
C ASP A 183 -16.54 -33.13 2.68
N GLY A 184 -16.10 -32.26 1.73
CA GLY A 184 -15.82 -30.84 1.97
C GLY A 184 -14.44 -30.58 2.57
N ALA A 185 -13.74 -31.56 3.07
CA ALA A 185 -12.36 -31.49 3.57
C ALA A 185 -11.40 -32.23 2.65
N THR A 186 -11.85 -33.35 2.11
CA THR A 186 -11.08 -34.22 1.23
C THR A 186 -11.85 -34.51 -0.06
N TRP A 187 -11.12 -34.92 -1.08
CA TRP A 187 -11.66 -35.31 -2.37
C TRP A 187 -10.75 -36.37 -2.97
N TYR A 188 -11.30 -37.36 -3.67
CA TYR A 188 -10.52 -38.34 -4.41
C TYR A 188 -11.16 -38.74 -5.72
N LYS A 189 -10.32 -39.26 -6.62
CA LYS A 189 -10.68 -39.79 -7.94
C LYS A 189 -9.84 -41.03 -8.27
N ASP A 190 -10.47 -41.99 -8.93
CA ASP A 190 -9.82 -43.23 -9.35
C ASP A 190 -9.36 -43.18 -10.80
N PHE A 191 -8.17 -43.68 -11.05
CA PHE A 191 -7.56 -43.89 -12.35
C PHE A 191 -7.20 -45.38 -12.49
N GLY A 192 -8.16 -46.18 -12.92
CA GLY A 192 -8.01 -47.63 -12.90
C GLY A 192 -7.87 -48.17 -11.47
N SER A 193 -6.72 -48.78 -11.19
CA SER A 193 -6.37 -49.30 -9.86
C SER A 193 -5.83 -48.23 -8.90
N VAL A 194 -5.43 -47.04 -9.40
CA VAL A 194 -4.78 -45.99 -8.60
C VAL A 194 -5.80 -44.96 -8.14
N ARG A 195 -5.88 -44.74 -6.83
CA ARG A 195 -6.66 -43.65 -6.23
C ARG A 195 -5.83 -42.49 -5.85
N VAL A 196 -6.21 -41.29 -6.32
CA VAL A 196 -5.56 -40.02 -6.01
C VAL A 196 -6.48 -39.19 -5.11
N GLY A 197 -6.00 -38.88 -3.92
CA GLY A 197 -6.70 -38.08 -2.91
C GLY A 197 -6.12 -36.66 -2.76
N PHE A 198 -7.00 -35.73 -2.42
CA PHE A 198 -6.64 -34.35 -2.11
C PHE A 198 -7.22 -33.93 -0.77
N VAL A 199 -6.46 -33.23 0.04
CA VAL A 199 -6.92 -32.56 1.26
C VAL A 199 -6.65 -31.07 1.13
N GLY A 200 -7.67 -30.22 1.39
CA GLY A 200 -7.56 -28.77 1.22
C GLY A 200 -7.58 -28.04 2.57
N ALA A 201 -6.87 -26.91 2.64
CA ALA A 201 -6.92 -26.02 3.80
C ALA A 201 -6.73 -24.54 3.38
N VAL A 202 -7.34 -23.64 4.14
CA VAL A 202 -7.18 -22.18 4.01
C VAL A 202 -6.30 -21.66 5.14
N THR A 203 -5.66 -20.51 4.94
CA THR A 203 -4.83 -19.85 5.96
C THR A 203 -5.54 -19.71 7.30
N GLU A 204 -4.80 -19.95 8.39
CA GLU A 204 -5.32 -19.77 9.76
C GLU A 204 -5.64 -18.30 10.05
N ASP A 205 -5.08 -17.36 9.27
CA ASP A 205 -5.32 -15.93 9.36
C ASP A 205 -6.64 -15.46 8.72
N LEU A 206 -7.45 -16.37 8.14
CA LEU A 206 -8.74 -16.06 7.50
C LEU A 206 -9.62 -15.08 8.32
N PRO A 207 -9.75 -15.19 9.67
CA PRO A 207 -10.56 -14.24 10.44
C PRO A 207 -10.05 -12.79 10.45
N SER A 208 -8.78 -12.57 10.09
CA SER A 208 -8.18 -11.24 9.97
C SER A 208 -8.15 -10.71 8.54
N LEU A 209 -8.40 -11.58 7.56
CA LEU A 209 -8.29 -11.28 6.12
C LEU A 209 -9.63 -10.97 5.46
N VAL A 210 -10.75 -11.32 6.09
CA VAL A 210 -12.09 -11.09 5.54
C VAL A 210 -13.03 -10.46 6.56
N SER A 211 -14.21 -10.03 6.12
CA SER A 211 -15.21 -9.44 6.99
C SER A 211 -15.65 -10.43 8.08
N PRO A 212 -15.48 -10.12 9.38
CA PRO A 212 -15.91 -11.01 10.46
C PRO A 212 -17.38 -11.39 10.41
N ALA A 213 -18.25 -10.49 9.93
CA ALA A 213 -19.68 -10.76 9.76
C ALA A 213 -19.93 -11.81 8.67
N GLY A 214 -19.10 -11.78 7.60
CA GLY A 214 -19.21 -12.73 6.49
C GLY A 214 -18.85 -14.17 6.86
N ILE A 215 -18.10 -14.37 7.93
CA ILE A 215 -17.66 -15.70 8.41
C ILE A 215 -18.13 -16.02 9.84
N ALA A 216 -19.19 -15.33 10.32
CA ALA A 216 -19.67 -15.50 11.68
C ALA A 216 -20.12 -16.93 12.00
N ASP A 217 -20.59 -17.66 11.01
CA ASP A 217 -21.12 -19.04 11.15
C ASP A 217 -20.03 -20.12 11.17
N VAL A 218 -18.78 -19.75 10.86
CA VAL A 218 -17.68 -20.69 10.78
C VAL A 218 -16.53 -20.32 11.72
N LYS A 219 -15.66 -21.30 11.97
CA LYS A 219 -14.41 -21.15 12.74
C LYS A 219 -13.27 -21.84 12.00
N VAL A 220 -12.07 -21.30 12.16
CA VAL A 220 -10.84 -21.84 11.59
C VAL A 220 -10.08 -22.59 12.67
N SER A 221 -9.57 -23.78 12.35
CA SER A 221 -8.74 -24.63 13.20
C SER A 221 -7.33 -24.78 12.61
N SER A 222 -6.49 -25.55 13.27
CA SER A 222 -5.10 -25.77 12.82
C SER A 222 -5.03 -26.54 11.51
N ILE A 223 -4.34 -25.96 10.52
CA ILE A 223 -4.06 -26.59 9.22
C ILE A 223 -3.39 -27.94 9.42
N VAL A 224 -2.32 -27.99 10.21
CA VAL A 224 -1.54 -29.23 10.42
C VAL A 224 -2.40 -30.36 11.00
N THR A 225 -3.23 -30.04 11.98
CA THR A 225 -4.09 -31.04 12.64
C THR A 225 -5.12 -31.61 11.65
N GLU A 226 -5.82 -30.72 10.95
CA GLU A 226 -6.92 -31.14 10.08
C GLU A 226 -6.43 -31.80 8.77
N VAL A 227 -5.32 -31.32 8.21
CA VAL A 227 -4.71 -31.92 7.02
C VAL A 227 -4.17 -33.32 7.33
N ASN A 228 -3.50 -33.52 8.47
CA ASN A 228 -3.03 -34.84 8.87
C ASN A 228 -4.18 -35.83 9.08
N ALA A 229 -5.30 -35.39 9.68
CA ALA A 229 -6.50 -36.22 9.84
C ALA A 229 -7.14 -36.56 8.49
N GLY A 230 -7.29 -35.58 7.57
CA GLY A 230 -7.82 -35.79 6.23
C GLY A 230 -6.92 -36.70 5.38
N ALA A 231 -5.63 -36.54 5.43
CA ALA A 231 -4.67 -37.41 4.73
C ALA A 231 -4.73 -38.87 5.25
N ALA A 232 -4.85 -39.03 6.56
CA ALA A 232 -5.04 -40.38 7.14
C ALA A 232 -6.38 -41.02 6.72
N ALA A 233 -7.46 -40.25 6.67
CA ALA A 233 -8.76 -40.70 6.18
C ALA A 233 -8.70 -41.14 4.70
N LEU A 234 -8.02 -40.33 3.84
CA LEU A 234 -7.80 -40.69 2.43
C LEU A 234 -7.00 -41.99 2.29
N ARG A 235 -5.94 -42.19 3.07
CA ARG A 235 -5.17 -43.44 3.07
C ARG A 235 -6.04 -44.63 3.52
N SER A 236 -6.84 -44.43 4.55
CA SER A 236 -7.78 -45.47 5.00
C SER A 236 -8.87 -45.80 3.97
N ALA A 237 -9.22 -44.80 3.13
CA ALA A 237 -10.11 -45.00 1.98
C ALA A 237 -9.40 -45.59 0.75
N GLY A 238 -8.14 -45.97 0.84
CA GLY A 238 -7.36 -46.60 -0.23
C GLY A 238 -6.68 -45.65 -1.20
N ALA A 239 -6.42 -44.40 -0.81
CA ALA A 239 -5.68 -43.48 -1.65
C ALA A 239 -4.19 -43.85 -1.73
N ASP A 240 -3.68 -44.04 -2.96
CA ASP A 240 -2.27 -44.34 -3.27
C ASP A 240 -1.43 -43.10 -3.34
N VAL A 241 -1.99 -41.98 -3.81
CA VAL A 241 -1.39 -40.66 -3.84
C VAL A 241 -2.24 -39.70 -3.03
N VAL A 242 -1.64 -38.91 -2.14
CA VAL A 242 -2.33 -37.84 -1.41
C VAL A 242 -1.59 -36.55 -1.63
N VAL A 243 -2.30 -35.52 -2.13
CA VAL A 243 -1.81 -34.16 -2.38
C VAL A 243 -2.51 -33.19 -1.43
N MET A 244 -1.72 -32.39 -0.73
CA MET A 244 -2.23 -31.26 0.05
C MET A 244 -2.36 -30.03 -0.86
N LEU A 245 -3.53 -29.42 -0.88
CA LEU A 245 -3.80 -28.11 -1.45
C LEU A 245 -3.92 -27.11 -0.30
N VAL A 246 -3.03 -26.14 -0.19
CA VAL A 246 -3.08 -25.22 0.94
C VAL A 246 -2.99 -23.76 0.47
N HIS A 247 -3.98 -22.98 0.90
CA HIS A 247 -3.92 -21.54 0.66
C HIS A 247 -3.15 -20.84 1.79
N GLU A 248 -1.85 -21.09 1.81
CA GLU A 248 -0.80 -20.50 2.63
C GLU A 248 0.52 -20.72 1.90
N GLY A 249 1.53 -19.83 2.04
CA GLY A 249 2.73 -19.93 1.25
C GLY A 249 3.97 -19.32 1.87
N SER A 250 5.12 -19.61 1.23
CA SER A 250 6.41 -19.03 1.62
C SER A 250 6.45 -17.53 1.31
N ALA A 251 7.06 -16.75 2.21
CA ALA A 251 7.30 -15.32 2.01
C ALA A 251 8.49 -15.04 1.05
N THR A 252 9.16 -16.07 0.53
CA THR A 252 10.31 -15.96 -0.37
C THR A 252 10.28 -17.08 -1.41
N THR A 253 10.89 -16.84 -2.57
CA THR A 253 11.10 -17.86 -3.62
C THR A 253 12.25 -18.84 -3.30
N SER A 254 13.04 -18.55 -2.27
CA SER A 254 14.09 -19.44 -1.81
C SER A 254 13.52 -20.69 -1.12
N CYS A 255 14.06 -21.86 -1.45
CA CYS A 255 13.62 -23.11 -0.81
C CYS A 255 13.90 -23.18 0.70
N SER A 256 14.74 -22.32 1.25
CA SER A 256 14.88 -22.19 2.71
C SER A 256 13.59 -21.67 3.38
N GLY A 257 12.77 -20.89 2.68
CA GLY A 257 11.52 -20.35 3.19
C GLY A 257 10.39 -21.38 3.35
N VAL A 258 10.47 -22.55 2.67
CA VAL A 258 9.44 -23.59 2.83
C VAL A 258 9.64 -24.46 4.08
N SER A 259 10.71 -24.26 4.82
CA SER A 259 10.99 -25.03 6.05
C SER A 259 11.59 -24.16 7.16
N ASP A 260 11.43 -22.85 7.10
CA ASP A 260 11.83 -21.90 8.16
C ASP A 260 10.86 -21.92 9.36
N ASP A 261 10.95 -20.93 10.25
CA ASP A 261 10.06 -20.81 11.42
C ASP A 261 8.82 -19.94 11.16
N SER A 262 8.54 -19.58 9.89
CA SER A 262 7.31 -18.91 9.49
C SER A 262 6.06 -19.80 9.73
N ALA A 263 4.87 -19.24 9.56
CA ALA A 263 3.63 -20.00 9.60
C ALA A 263 3.67 -21.15 8.59
N PHE A 264 4.03 -20.83 7.33
CA PHE A 264 4.12 -21.83 6.26
C PHE A 264 5.20 -22.90 6.53
N GLY A 265 6.40 -22.50 6.96
CA GLY A 265 7.46 -23.45 7.27
C GLY A 265 7.09 -24.41 8.42
N ARG A 266 6.32 -23.95 9.42
CA ARG A 266 5.77 -24.82 10.48
C ARG A 266 4.71 -25.80 9.94
N ILE A 267 3.88 -25.36 8.98
CA ILE A 267 2.91 -26.23 8.31
C ILE A 267 3.64 -27.35 7.57
N VAL A 268 4.60 -27.00 6.70
CA VAL A 268 5.37 -27.99 5.92
C VAL A 268 6.10 -28.99 6.81
N LYS A 269 6.72 -28.51 7.92
CA LYS A 269 7.38 -29.39 8.92
C LYS A 269 6.39 -30.26 9.70
N GLY A 270 5.16 -29.81 9.88
CA GLY A 270 4.14 -30.51 10.67
C GLY A 270 3.28 -31.51 9.88
N VAL A 271 3.31 -31.43 8.54
CA VAL A 271 2.58 -32.38 7.69
C VAL A 271 3.22 -33.75 7.75
N GLY A 272 2.39 -34.79 7.99
CA GLY A 272 2.83 -36.17 8.14
C GLY A 272 3.15 -36.86 6.81
N THR A 273 3.72 -38.08 6.92
CA THR A 273 4.19 -38.89 5.79
C THR A 273 3.08 -39.45 4.88
N ASN A 274 1.81 -39.23 5.25
CA ASN A 274 0.68 -39.59 4.41
C ASN A 274 0.51 -38.70 3.18
N VAL A 275 1.16 -37.51 3.14
CA VAL A 275 1.11 -36.54 2.04
C VAL A 275 2.32 -36.73 1.12
N ASN A 276 2.09 -36.85 -0.20
CA ASN A 276 3.11 -37.04 -1.21
C ASN A 276 3.56 -35.73 -1.89
N ALA A 277 2.75 -34.67 -1.86
CA ALA A 277 3.09 -33.36 -2.39
C ALA A 277 2.26 -32.27 -1.74
N ILE A 278 2.79 -31.03 -1.69
CA ILE A 278 2.12 -29.82 -1.20
C ILE A 278 2.07 -28.81 -2.34
N VAL A 279 0.85 -28.42 -2.72
CA VAL A 279 0.59 -27.29 -3.62
C VAL A 279 0.09 -26.11 -2.78
N SER A 280 0.75 -24.98 -2.88
CA SER A 280 0.54 -23.81 -2.03
C SER A 280 0.16 -22.58 -2.83
N GLY A 281 -0.35 -21.52 -2.16
CA GLY A 281 -0.78 -20.26 -2.74
C GLY A 281 -0.59 -19.07 -1.78
N HIS A 282 -1.48 -18.08 -1.85
CA HIS A 282 -1.63 -16.94 -0.95
C HIS A 282 -0.52 -15.86 -1.03
N THR A 283 0.74 -16.22 -1.16
CA THR A 283 1.86 -15.27 -1.16
C THR A 283 2.24 -14.79 -2.57
N HIS A 284 1.57 -15.30 -3.61
CA HIS A 284 1.77 -14.90 -5.01
C HIS A 284 3.19 -15.16 -5.56
N LEU A 285 3.94 -16.07 -4.95
CA LEU A 285 5.32 -16.38 -5.34
C LEU A 285 5.39 -17.72 -6.05
N ALA A 286 6.20 -17.80 -7.13
CA ALA A 286 6.49 -19.05 -7.83
C ALA A 286 7.72 -19.72 -7.23
N TYR A 287 7.59 -20.96 -6.81
CA TYR A 287 8.70 -21.80 -6.34
C TYR A 287 8.44 -23.28 -6.58
N ASN A 288 9.52 -24.01 -6.79
CA ASN A 288 9.54 -25.47 -6.91
C ASN A 288 10.61 -26.00 -5.96
N CYS A 289 10.20 -26.41 -4.79
CA CYS A 289 11.05 -26.82 -3.69
C CYS A 289 10.71 -28.23 -3.24
N SER A 290 11.49 -28.77 -2.31
CA SER A 290 11.24 -30.06 -1.67
C SER A 290 11.63 -29.96 -0.20
N TYR A 291 10.84 -30.59 0.66
CA TYR A 291 11.16 -30.80 2.07
C TYR A 291 11.05 -32.28 2.42
N SER A 292 12.13 -32.90 2.91
CA SER A 292 12.20 -34.33 3.24
C SER A 292 11.71 -35.26 2.11
N GLY A 293 12.00 -34.89 0.84
CA GLY A 293 11.60 -35.64 -0.34
C GLY A 293 10.17 -35.35 -0.85
N VAL A 294 9.38 -34.55 -0.13
CA VAL A 294 8.02 -34.12 -0.53
C VAL A 294 8.13 -32.82 -1.33
N PRO A 295 7.65 -32.77 -2.60
CA PRO A 295 7.55 -31.53 -3.35
C PRO A 295 6.66 -30.51 -2.65
N VAL A 296 7.14 -29.23 -2.62
CA VAL A 296 6.41 -28.06 -2.11
C VAL A 296 6.44 -27.01 -3.20
N VAL A 297 5.32 -26.79 -3.88
CA VAL A 297 5.27 -26.03 -5.11
C VAL A 297 4.21 -24.91 -5.05
N SER A 298 4.45 -23.84 -5.81
CA SER A 298 3.49 -22.77 -6.06
C SER A 298 3.70 -22.21 -7.48
N ALA A 299 2.61 -21.89 -8.18
CA ALA A 299 2.61 -21.45 -9.57
C ALA A 299 2.70 -19.91 -9.74
N GLY A 300 2.97 -19.18 -8.67
CA GLY A 300 2.97 -17.72 -8.69
C GLY A 300 1.57 -17.14 -8.51
N GLN A 301 1.07 -16.41 -9.49
CA GLN A 301 -0.23 -15.73 -9.42
C GLN A 301 -0.81 -15.48 -10.83
N TYR A 302 -2.10 -15.12 -10.90
CA TYR A 302 -2.73 -14.49 -12.08
C TYR A 302 -2.63 -15.30 -13.37
N GLY A 303 -2.59 -16.63 -13.28
CA GLY A 303 -2.42 -17.49 -14.46
C GLY A 303 -1.05 -17.33 -15.13
N MET A 304 0.01 -17.09 -14.36
CA MET A 304 1.39 -16.99 -14.84
C MET A 304 1.96 -18.35 -15.23
N ALA A 305 1.64 -19.39 -14.45
CA ALA A 305 2.18 -20.75 -14.63
C ALA A 305 1.19 -21.81 -14.14
N LEU A 306 1.55 -23.06 -14.42
CA LEU A 306 1.01 -24.29 -13.79
C LEU A 306 2.14 -25.02 -13.08
N ASN A 307 1.91 -25.56 -11.91
CA ASN A 307 2.71 -26.63 -11.36
C ASN A 307 2.33 -27.94 -12.07
N GLN A 308 3.31 -28.70 -12.54
CA GLN A 308 3.14 -30.03 -13.07
C GLN A 308 3.82 -31.03 -12.13
N LEU A 309 3.03 -31.86 -11.45
CA LEU A 309 3.51 -32.95 -10.61
C LEU A 309 3.25 -34.26 -11.33
N GLN A 310 4.21 -35.17 -11.37
CA GLN A 310 4.06 -36.50 -11.93
C GLN A 310 4.45 -37.54 -10.90
N PHE A 311 3.52 -38.46 -10.61
CA PHE A 311 3.70 -39.57 -9.68
C PHE A 311 3.79 -40.86 -10.46
N THR A 312 4.86 -41.62 -10.28
CA THR A 312 4.95 -43.00 -10.77
C THR A 312 4.44 -43.93 -9.67
N VAL A 313 3.36 -44.59 -9.95
CA VAL A 313 2.70 -45.48 -8.99
C VAL A 313 2.77 -46.93 -9.49
N GLU A 314 3.19 -47.82 -8.64
CA GLU A 314 3.20 -49.25 -8.93
C GLU A 314 1.78 -49.84 -8.88
N ASP A 315 1.29 -50.32 -9.99
CA ASP A 315 -0.11 -50.72 -10.19
C ASP A 315 -0.57 -51.80 -9.23
N THR A 316 0.32 -52.73 -8.83
CA THR A 316 -0.01 -53.86 -7.96
C THR A 316 0.00 -53.53 -6.48
N THR A 317 0.79 -52.55 -6.05
CA THR A 317 0.99 -52.24 -4.62
C THR A 317 0.45 -50.87 -4.22
N GLY A 318 0.15 -49.99 -5.20
CA GLY A 318 -0.21 -48.62 -4.97
C GLY A 318 0.98 -47.73 -4.48
N ALA A 319 2.21 -48.30 -4.49
CA ALA A 319 3.39 -47.56 -3.99
C ALA A 319 3.83 -46.46 -4.94
N VAL A 320 3.96 -45.26 -4.43
CA VAL A 320 4.59 -44.16 -5.18
C VAL A 320 6.10 -44.35 -5.19
N THR A 321 6.65 -44.71 -6.35
CA THR A 321 8.07 -45.01 -6.54
C THR A 321 8.91 -43.79 -6.97
N ALA A 322 8.27 -42.82 -7.60
CA ALA A 322 8.92 -41.53 -7.96
C ALA A 322 7.90 -40.40 -7.98
N VAL A 323 8.38 -39.20 -7.66
CA VAL A 323 7.63 -37.96 -7.85
C VAL A 323 8.57 -36.93 -8.51
N THR A 324 8.06 -36.23 -9.52
CA THR A 324 8.74 -35.07 -10.14
C THR A 324 7.82 -33.87 -10.12
N SER A 325 8.43 -32.68 -10.07
CA SER A 325 7.70 -31.41 -10.10
C SER A 325 8.38 -30.42 -11.03
N ASP A 326 7.58 -29.60 -11.75
CA ASP A 326 8.05 -28.57 -12.64
C ASP A 326 7.09 -27.36 -12.62
N ILE A 327 7.62 -26.14 -12.88
CA ILE A 327 6.80 -24.96 -13.10
C ILE A 327 6.69 -24.71 -14.60
N ARG A 328 5.50 -24.86 -15.15
CA ARG A 328 5.19 -24.65 -16.57
C ARG A 328 4.70 -23.23 -16.78
N TYR A 329 5.60 -22.29 -17.08
CA TYR A 329 5.22 -20.94 -17.43
C TYR A 329 4.36 -20.94 -18.70
N LEU A 330 3.22 -20.27 -18.64
CA LEU A 330 2.23 -20.23 -19.72
C LEU A 330 2.63 -19.27 -20.83
N LYS A 331 3.48 -18.28 -20.51
CA LYS A 331 4.12 -17.36 -21.45
C LYS A 331 5.60 -17.22 -21.15
N ALA A 332 6.38 -16.80 -22.14
CA ALA A 332 7.75 -16.33 -21.94
C ALA A 332 7.75 -15.16 -20.94
N GLN A 333 8.67 -15.18 -19.97
CA GLN A 333 8.77 -14.15 -18.93
C GLN A 333 9.62 -12.94 -19.37
N THR A 334 10.08 -12.93 -20.61
CA THR A 334 10.83 -11.84 -21.23
C THR A 334 10.23 -11.51 -22.58
N THR A 335 10.43 -10.28 -23.05
CA THR A 335 10.00 -9.85 -24.41
C THR A 335 10.54 -10.80 -25.46
N PRO A 336 9.70 -11.30 -26.41
CA PRO A 336 8.35 -10.76 -26.75
C PRO A 336 7.15 -11.34 -25.99
N PHE A 337 7.29 -11.94 -24.82
CA PHE A 337 6.21 -12.51 -23.99
C PHE A 337 5.29 -13.49 -24.74
N ALA A 338 5.84 -14.29 -25.62
CA ALA A 338 5.09 -15.24 -26.43
C ALA A 338 4.38 -16.29 -25.58
N ALA A 339 3.21 -16.72 -26.02
CA ALA A 339 2.49 -17.81 -25.40
C ALA A 339 3.23 -19.14 -25.63
N ASN A 340 3.40 -19.94 -24.57
CA ASN A 340 4.02 -21.26 -24.63
C ASN A 340 3.01 -22.37 -25.00
N PHE A 341 1.73 -22.07 -24.92
CA PHE A 341 0.61 -22.97 -25.20
C PHE A 341 -0.44 -22.29 -26.08
N PRO A 342 -1.20 -23.02 -26.89
CA PRO A 342 -2.27 -22.46 -27.70
C PRO A 342 -3.43 -21.97 -26.81
N ALA A 343 -4.12 -20.92 -27.24
CA ALA A 343 -5.34 -20.50 -26.58
C ALA A 343 -6.48 -21.47 -26.88
N ASP A 344 -7.26 -21.79 -25.87
CA ASP A 344 -8.49 -22.58 -26.03
C ASP A 344 -9.59 -21.72 -26.68
N PRO A 345 -10.18 -22.15 -27.82
CA PRO A 345 -11.21 -21.38 -28.51
C PRO A 345 -12.52 -21.20 -27.70
N ALA A 346 -12.91 -22.23 -26.92
CA ALA A 346 -14.12 -22.16 -26.09
C ALA A 346 -13.97 -21.11 -24.99
N VAL A 347 -12.86 -21.15 -24.27
CA VAL A 347 -12.54 -20.16 -23.22
C VAL A 347 -12.31 -18.77 -23.84
N THR A 348 -11.71 -18.68 -25.03
CA THR A 348 -11.60 -17.40 -25.76
C THR A 348 -12.97 -16.77 -26.00
N THR A 349 -13.97 -17.58 -26.35
CA THR A 349 -15.36 -17.12 -26.51
C THR A 349 -15.94 -16.61 -25.18
N ILE A 350 -15.75 -17.33 -24.08
CA ILE A 350 -16.17 -16.89 -22.75
C ILE A 350 -15.54 -15.52 -22.39
N VAL A 351 -14.25 -15.36 -22.59
CA VAL A 351 -13.52 -14.13 -22.30
C VAL A 351 -14.03 -12.96 -23.17
N ASN A 352 -14.25 -13.18 -24.45
CA ASN A 352 -14.78 -12.14 -25.34
C ASN A 352 -16.20 -11.72 -24.95
N ASN A 353 -17.07 -12.66 -24.59
CA ASN A 353 -18.42 -12.37 -24.09
C ASN A 353 -18.36 -11.60 -22.76
N ALA A 354 -17.48 -12.01 -21.84
CA ALA A 354 -17.26 -11.31 -20.58
C ALA A 354 -16.84 -9.86 -20.81
N LYS A 355 -15.92 -9.64 -21.75
CA LYS A 355 -15.45 -8.31 -22.16
C LYS A 355 -16.58 -7.43 -22.73
N ALA A 356 -17.35 -7.98 -23.68
CA ALA A 356 -18.48 -7.28 -24.28
C ALA A 356 -19.54 -6.91 -23.22
N ARG A 357 -19.84 -7.84 -22.30
CA ARG A 357 -20.77 -7.58 -21.20
C ARG A 357 -20.24 -6.54 -20.22
N ALA A 358 -18.95 -6.59 -19.87
CA ALA A 358 -18.31 -5.61 -19.01
C ALA A 358 -18.31 -4.20 -19.65
N ASP A 359 -18.16 -4.09 -20.97
CA ASP A 359 -18.27 -2.81 -21.68
C ASP A 359 -19.67 -2.20 -21.55
N VAL A 360 -20.74 -3.02 -21.64
CA VAL A 360 -22.12 -2.56 -21.43
C VAL A 360 -22.35 -2.15 -19.97
N LEU A 361 -21.96 -2.98 -19.01
CA LEU A 361 -22.12 -2.70 -17.59
C LEU A 361 -21.25 -1.51 -17.17
N GLY A 362 -20.07 -1.39 -17.76
CA GLY A 362 -19.14 -0.29 -17.54
C GLY A 362 -19.62 1.06 -18.04
N ALA A 363 -20.60 1.10 -18.95
CA ALA A 363 -21.21 2.33 -19.44
C ALA A 363 -22.21 2.96 -18.45
N VAL A 364 -22.58 2.24 -17.38
CA VAL A 364 -23.51 2.74 -16.35
C VAL A 364 -22.95 4.00 -15.68
N GLU A 365 -23.78 5.06 -15.62
CA GLU A 365 -23.42 6.30 -14.92
C GLU A 365 -23.42 6.09 -13.40
N LEU A 366 -22.31 6.40 -12.76
CA LEU A 366 -22.15 6.35 -11.29
C LEU A 366 -22.50 7.67 -10.60
N GLY A 367 -22.49 8.78 -11.34
CA GLY A 367 -22.75 10.10 -10.81
C GLY A 367 -22.12 11.20 -11.66
N LYS A 368 -22.04 12.41 -11.12
CA LYS A 368 -21.49 13.57 -11.83
C LYS A 368 -20.32 14.19 -11.09
N LEU A 369 -19.35 14.70 -11.85
CA LEU A 369 -18.20 15.44 -11.35
C LEU A 369 -18.39 16.94 -11.62
N ALA A 370 -18.10 17.80 -10.63
CA ALA A 370 -18.11 19.26 -10.79
C ALA A 370 -16.84 19.80 -11.45
N GLY A 371 -15.80 18.98 -11.56
CA GLY A 371 -14.51 19.27 -12.17
C GLY A 371 -13.66 18.01 -12.26
N PRO A 372 -12.50 18.07 -12.93
CA PRO A 372 -11.63 16.90 -13.12
C PRO A 372 -10.88 16.56 -11.82
N PHE A 373 -10.75 15.27 -11.52
CA PHE A 373 -9.81 14.77 -10.54
C PHE A 373 -8.58 14.26 -11.27
N ASN A 374 -7.47 15.00 -11.15
CA ASN A 374 -6.26 14.78 -11.91
C ASN A 374 -5.16 14.14 -11.06
N ARG A 375 -4.27 13.39 -11.72
CA ARG A 375 -2.92 13.14 -11.21
C ARG A 375 -2.06 14.40 -11.40
N ALA A 376 -1.00 14.56 -10.60
CA ALA A 376 -0.08 15.66 -10.76
C ALA A 376 0.74 15.54 -12.07
N ARG A 377 1.11 16.69 -12.67
CA ARG A 377 1.86 16.79 -13.93
C ARG A 377 3.16 17.60 -13.73
N LEU A 378 4.15 17.32 -14.58
CA LEU A 378 5.32 18.15 -14.77
C LEU A 378 5.00 19.37 -15.65
N ALA A 379 5.98 20.25 -15.85
CA ALA A 379 5.84 21.50 -16.58
C ALA A 379 5.36 21.35 -18.05
N ASP A 380 5.57 20.19 -18.64
CA ASP A 380 5.08 19.87 -19.99
C ASP A 380 3.54 19.63 -20.06
N GLY A 381 2.88 19.59 -18.90
CA GLY A 381 1.45 19.36 -18.74
C GLY A 381 0.96 17.93 -19.08
N THR A 382 1.83 17.04 -19.51
CA THR A 382 1.52 15.68 -19.96
C THR A 382 2.19 14.60 -19.13
N THR A 383 3.45 14.77 -18.78
CA THR A 383 4.20 13.80 -17.99
C THR A 383 3.68 13.74 -16.55
N GLU A 384 3.35 12.54 -16.08
CA GLU A 384 2.91 12.30 -14.71
C GLU A 384 4.01 12.62 -13.71
N ASN A 385 3.69 13.46 -12.72
CA ASN A 385 4.56 13.75 -11.58
C ASN A 385 4.13 12.93 -10.36
N ARG A 386 4.66 11.73 -10.18
CA ARG A 386 4.36 10.91 -8.99
C ARG A 386 4.91 11.50 -7.67
N GLY A 387 5.72 12.53 -7.76
CA GLY A 387 6.17 13.31 -6.60
C GLY A 387 5.23 14.43 -6.19
N GLY A 388 4.21 14.76 -6.99
CA GLY A 388 3.27 15.83 -6.70
C GLY A 388 2.01 15.36 -5.98
N GLU A 389 1.51 16.15 -5.03
CA GLU A 389 0.18 15.94 -4.47
C GLU A 389 -0.89 16.17 -5.54
N SER A 390 -1.97 15.38 -5.53
CA SER A 390 -2.99 15.42 -6.59
C SER A 390 -4.39 15.35 -6.03
N THR A 391 -5.33 15.98 -6.73
CA THR A 391 -6.75 15.94 -6.39
C THR A 391 -7.28 14.51 -6.41
N LEU A 392 -6.85 13.69 -7.37
CA LEU A 392 -7.23 12.28 -7.47
C LEU A 392 -6.65 11.44 -6.33
N GLY A 393 -5.36 11.62 -6.00
CA GLY A 393 -4.74 10.89 -4.91
C GLY A 393 -5.41 11.17 -3.56
N ASN A 394 -5.75 12.43 -3.31
CA ASN A 394 -6.47 12.83 -2.11
C ASN A 394 -7.92 12.32 -2.09
N LEU A 395 -8.60 12.27 -3.23
CA LEU A 395 -9.94 11.67 -3.33
C LEU A 395 -9.90 10.18 -3.03
N VAL A 396 -9.00 9.42 -3.67
CA VAL A 396 -8.93 7.97 -3.48
C VAL A 396 -8.58 7.63 -2.03
N ALA A 397 -7.64 8.36 -1.41
CA ALA A 397 -7.35 8.18 0.01
C ALA A 397 -8.59 8.46 0.88
N GLU A 398 -9.41 9.48 0.56
CA GLU A 398 -10.64 9.76 1.28
C GLU A 398 -11.69 8.66 1.07
N VAL A 399 -11.81 8.12 -0.14
CA VAL A 399 -12.68 6.96 -0.44
C VAL A 399 -12.30 5.77 0.43
N GLN A 400 -11.03 5.43 0.51
CA GLN A 400 -10.53 4.31 1.31
C GLN A 400 -10.81 4.52 2.81
N ARG A 401 -10.57 5.74 3.34
CA ARG A 401 -10.91 6.09 4.72
C ARG A 401 -12.40 5.95 4.99
N TRP A 402 -13.24 6.51 4.11
CA TRP A 402 -14.70 6.47 4.24
C TRP A 402 -15.24 5.04 4.20
N ALA A 403 -14.76 4.23 3.26
CA ALA A 403 -15.20 2.84 3.11
C ALA A 403 -14.88 1.98 4.35
N THR A 404 -13.87 2.37 5.13
CA THR A 404 -13.39 1.59 6.29
C THR A 404 -13.55 2.34 7.63
N GLN A 405 -14.40 3.39 7.68
CA GLN A 405 -14.59 4.23 8.86
C GLN A 405 -15.45 3.60 9.96
N THR A 406 -16.24 2.57 9.63
CA THR A 406 -17.06 1.89 10.64
C THR A 406 -16.17 1.03 11.56
N PRO A 407 -16.58 0.79 12.82
CA PRO A 407 -15.81 -0.04 13.75
C PRO A 407 -15.53 -1.44 13.20
N GLU A 408 -16.49 -2.04 12.50
CA GLU A 408 -16.39 -3.39 11.89
C GLU A 408 -15.33 -3.43 10.80
N ALA A 409 -15.17 -2.34 10.05
CA ALA A 409 -14.14 -2.20 9.01
C ALA A 409 -12.82 -1.59 9.53
N GLY A 410 -12.67 -1.44 10.86
CA GLY A 410 -11.43 -0.99 11.51
C GLY A 410 -11.45 0.45 12.04
N GLY A 411 -12.50 1.25 11.76
CA GLY A 411 -12.64 2.62 12.29
C GLY A 411 -11.60 3.59 11.76
N ALA A 412 -11.35 3.59 10.44
CA ALA A 412 -10.31 4.38 9.81
C ALA A 412 -10.40 5.88 10.12
N GLN A 413 -9.31 6.44 10.60
CA GLN A 413 -9.14 7.86 10.89
C GLN A 413 -8.32 8.57 9.79
N ILE A 414 -7.38 7.84 9.18
CA ILE A 414 -6.45 8.31 8.16
C ILE A 414 -6.40 7.25 7.06
N ALA A 415 -6.22 7.68 5.81
CA ALA A 415 -5.84 6.79 4.73
C ALA A 415 -4.77 7.43 3.84
N PHE A 416 -3.95 6.57 3.23
CA PHE A 416 -2.93 6.96 2.28
C PHE A 416 -3.10 6.21 0.96
N MET A 417 -2.81 6.90 -0.16
CA MET A 417 -2.83 6.32 -1.50
C MET A 417 -1.51 6.58 -2.22
N ASN A 418 -0.89 5.53 -2.74
CA ASN A 418 0.33 5.67 -3.54
C ASN A 418 0.02 6.18 -4.96
N PRO A 419 0.86 7.04 -5.53
CA PRO A 419 0.63 7.59 -6.87
C PRO A 419 0.68 6.51 -7.96
N GLY A 420 1.47 5.45 -7.79
CA GLY A 420 1.56 4.33 -8.73
C GLY A 420 0.28 3.54 -8.89
N GLY A 421 -0.60 3.55 -7.89
CA GLY A 421 -1.92 2.93 -7.93
C GLY A 421 -2.98 3.71 -8.71
N LEU A 422 -2.65 4.93 -9.19
CA LEU A 422 -3.55 5.77 -9.97
C LEU A 422 -3.16 5.75 -11.44
N ARG A 423 -3.95 5.10 -12.31
CA ARG A 423 -3.55 4.82 -13.68
C ARG A 423 -4.10 5.79 -14.71
N GLN A 424 -5.25 6.40 -14.45
CA GLN A 424 -5.87 7.43 -15.29
C GLN A 424 -6.42 8.58 -14.46
N ASP A 425 -6.63 9.73 -15.11
CA ASP A 425 -7.35 10.85 -14.51
C ASP A 425 -8.85 10.57 -14.54
N MET A 426 -9.58 11.02 -13.54
CA MET A 426 -11.03 10.83 -13.47
C MET A 426 -11.72 12.12 -13.89
N VAL A 427 -12.02 12.22 -15.19
CA VAL A 427 -12.52 13.46 -15.81
C VAL A 427 -13.99 13.38 -16.26
N GLY A 428 -14.59 12.19 -16.24
CA GLY A 428 -15.95 11.97 -16.74
C GLY A 428 -16.06 12.06 -18.27
N ASN A 429 -17.29 12.08 -18.76
CA ASN A 429 -17.57 12.16 -20.20
C ASN A 429 -17.22 13.55 -20.78
N PRO A 430 -16.77 13.61 -22.04
CA PRO A 430 -16.54 14.88 -22.73
C PRO A 430 -17.80 15.76 -22.79
N GLY A 431 -17.63 17.08 -22.84
CA GLY A 431 -18.74 18.03 -22.98
C GLY A 431 -18.77 19.12 -21.91
N GLY A 432 -17.79 19.11 -20.99
CA GLY A 432 -17.68 20.08 -19.91
C GLY A 432 -18.29 19.62 -18.59
N PHE A 433 -18.16 20.45 -17.57
CA PHE A 433 -18.64 20.13 -16.22
C PHE A 433 -19.99 20.82 -15.93
N PRO A 434 -20.89 20.17 -15.17
CA PRO A 434 -20.76 18.84 -14.53
C PRO A 434 -20.71 17.70 -15.55
N ALA A 435 -19.68 16.84 -15.46
CA ALA A 435 -19.47 15.70 -16.35
C ALA A 435 -20.02 14.40 -15.75
N SER A 436 -20.76 13.59 -16.51
CA SER A 436 -21.17 12.25 -16.09
C SER A 436 -19.96 11.33 -16.04
N LEU A 437 -19.85 10.54 -14.96
CA LEU A 437 -18.82 9.54 -14.75
C LEU A 437 -19.40 8.14 -14.88
N THR A 438 -18.80 7.31 -15.73
CA THR A 438 -19.21 5.91 -15.91
C THR A 438 -18.43 4.96 -15.00
N TYR A 439 -18.97 3.76 -14.81
CA TYR A 439 -18.33 2.70 -14.04
C TYR A 439 -16.94 2.36 -14.61
N LYS A 440 -16.82 2.19 -15.92
CA LYS A 440 -15.54 1.90 -16.57
C LYS A 440 -14.52 3.00 -16.35
N GLN A 441 -14.93 4.26 -16.38
CA GLN A 441 -14.03 5.40 -16.11
C GLN A 441 -13.53 5.40 -14.67
N ALA A 442 -14.33 4.97 -13.70
CA ALA A 442 -13.88 4.79 -12.31
C ALA A 442 -12.94 3.57 -12.20
N ALA A 443 -13.26 2.47 -12.87
CA ALA A 443 -12.46 1.24 -12.84
C ALA A 443 -11.05 1.42 -13.38
N VAL A 444 -10.86 2.14 -14.47
CA VAL A 444 -9.53 2.37 -15.07
C VAL A 444 -8.61 3.28 -14.21
N VAL A 445 -9.17 3.98 -13.22
CA VAL A 445 -8.38 4.75 -12.25
C VAL A 445 -7.58 3.81 -11.36
N GLN A 446 -8.20 2.73 -10.86
CA GLN A 446 -7.63 1.75 -9.93
C GLN A 446 -7.85 0.32 -10.46
N PRO A 447 -7.12 -0.12 -11.53
CA PRO A 447 -7.42 -1.38 -12.21
C PRO A 447 -6.83 -2.63 -11.53
N PHE A 448 -6.25 -2.50 -10.33
CA PHE A 448 -5.48 -3.59 -9.71
C PHE A 448 -6.32 -4.49 -8.79
N ALA A 449 -7.56 -4.13 -8.51
CA ALA A 449 -8.45 -4.85 -7.60
C ALA A 449 -7.81 -5.14 -6.22
N ASN A 450 -7.09 -4.14 -5.68
CA ASN A 450 -6.54 -4.29 -4.33
C ASN A 450 -7.66 -4.29 -3.30
N THR A 451 -7.52 -5.09 -2.26
CA THR A 451 -8.35 -4.95 -1.07
C THR A 451 -7.91 -3.77 -0.21
N LEU A 452 -8.78 -3.32 0.69
CA LEU A 452 -8.49 -2.27 1.67
C LEU A 452 -8.07 -2.90 2.99
N VAL A 453 -6.84 -2.63 3.40
CA VAL A 453 -6.27 -3.14 4.65
C VAL A 453 -6.25 -2.03 5.70
N ASN A 454 -6.93 -2.27 6.83
CA ASN A 454 -6.89 -1.40 8.00
C ASN A 454 -5.83 -1.89 8.99
N MET A 455 -5.14 -0.97 9.64
CA MET A 455 -4.11 -1.26 10.64
C MET A 455 -4.01 -0.18 11.70
N LYS A 456 -3.33 -0.47 12.81
CA LYS A 456 -2.96 0.53 13.82
C LYS A 456 -1.51 0.93 13.65
N LEU A 457 -1.28 2.24 13.53
CA LEU A 457 0.05 2.86 13.49
C LEU A 457 0.17 3.90 14.59
N THR A 458 1.31 3.94 15.26
CA THR A 458 1.65 5.07 16.15
C THR A 458 1.99 6.32 15.32
N GLY A 459 1.87 7.51 15.91
CA GLY A 459 2.28 8.73 15.22
C GLY A 459 3.77 8.71 14.77
N ALA A 460 4.64 8.02 15.50
CA ALA A 460 6.02 7.81 15.08
C ALA A 460 6.12 6.96 13.82
N GLN A 461 5.34 5.89 13.70
CA GLN A 461 5.28 5.04 12.51
C GLN A 461 4.67 5.79 11.31
N ILE A 462 3.62 6.60 11.53
CA ILE A 462 3.05 7.47 10.48
C ILE A 462 4.12 8.44 9.97
N LYS A 463 4.91 9.03 10.87
CA LYS A 463 6.04 9.87 10.47
C LYS A 463 7.04 9.10 9.60
N THR A 464 7.39 7.87 9.99
CA THR A 464 8.28 7.00 9.21
C THR A 464 7.74 6.75 7.80
N VAL A 465 6.44 6.45 7.66
CA VAL A 465 5.78 6.26 6.35
C VAL A 465 5.92 7.53 5.49
N LEU A 466 5.67 8.71 6.06
CA LEU A 466 5.81 9.97 5.32
C LEU A 466 7.27 10.31 4.99
N GLU A 467 8.23 9.96 5.82
CA GLU A 467 9.67 10.11 5.52
C GLU A 467 10.09 9.21 4.35
N GLN A 468 9.44 8.06 4.15
CA GLN A 468 9.68 7.14 3.04
C GLN A 468 9.16 7.66 1.69
N GLN A 469 8.47 8.79 1.63
CA GLN A 469 8.21 9.51 0.38
C GLN A 469 9.53 9.89 -0.32
N TRP A 470 10.61 10.16 0.41
CA TRP A 470 11.99 10.21 -0.08
C TRP A 470 12.53 8.79 -0.17
N GLN A 471 12.41 8.22 -1.34
CA GLN A 471 12.55 6.80 -1.62
C GLN A 471 13.95 6.22 -1.35
N ARG A 472 13.96 5.00 -0.84
CA ARG A 472 15.13 4.13 -0.73
C ARG A 472 14.73 2.71 -1.17
N ASP A 473 15.55 2.08 -1.99
CA ASP A 473 15.38 0.66 -2.35
C ASP A 473 15.81 -0.28 -1.20
N ASP A 474 15.78 -1.59 -1.45
CA ASP A 474 16.14 -2.62 -0.46
C ASP A 474 17.61 -2.53 0.01
N LYS A 475 18.46 -1.91 -0.81
CA LYS A 475 19.90 -1.72 -0.56
C LYS A 475 20.19 -0.35 0.05
N GLY A 476 19.15 0.48 0.27
CA GLY A 476 19.27 1.84 0.77
C GLY A 476 19.67 2.87 -0.29
N ALA A 477 19.74 2.48 -1.58
CA ALA A 477 20.03 3.41 -2.67
C ALA A 477 18.79 4.21 -3.07
N VAL A 478 19.01 5.37 -3.71
CA VAL A 478 17.94 6.18 -4.28
C VAL A 478 17.51 5.56 -5.62
N PRO A 479 16.26 5.11 -5.76
CA PRO A 479 15.79 4.52 -7.02
C PRO A 479 15.60 5.58 -8.10
N SER A 480 15.29 5.14 -9.33
CA SER A 480 15.00 6.01 -10.48
C SER A 480 13.85 7.00 -10.23
N ARG A 481 12.93 6.66 -9.32
CA ARG A 481 11.89 7.55 -8.78
C ARG A 481 12.27 7.94 -7.36
N PRO A 482 13.01 9.04 -7.17
CA PRO A 482 13.60 9.40 -5.88
C PRO A 482 12.58 9.89 -4.85
N PHE A 483 11.37 10.24 -5.29
CA PHE A 483 10.31 10.76 -4.45
C PHE A 483 8.93 10.33 -4.94
N LEU A 484 8.10 9.82 -4.02
CA LEU A 484 6.70 9.44 -4.27
C LEU A 484 5.79 10.13 -3.25
N ARG A 485 4.86 10.96 -3.73
CA ARG A 485 3.91 11.66 -2.87
C ARG A 485 2.68 10.79 -2.59
N LEU A 486 2.43 10.49 -1.33
CA LEU A 486 1.18 9.84 -0.92
C LEU A 486 0.01 10.83 -0.99
N GLY A 487 -1.09 10.45 -1.63
CA GLY A 487 -2.39 11.06 -1.42
C GLY A 487 -2.84 10.82 0.03
N THR A 488 -3.51 11.78 0.63
CA THR A 488 -3.94 11.71 2.02
C THR A 488 -5.44 11.99 2.16
N SER A 489 -6.10 11.29 3.07
CA SER A 489 -7.53 11.50 3.36
C SER A 489 -7.80 12.86 4.00
N ALA A 490 -9.06 13.31 3.95
CA ALA A 490 -9.49 14.55 4.58
C ALA A 490 -9.19 14.56 6.09
N GLY A 491 -8.90 15.75 6.61
CA GLY A 491 -8.56 15.97 8.01
C GLY A 491 -7.10 15.68 8.38
N PHE A 492 -6.34 14.93 7.58
CA PHE A 492 -4.90 14.77 7.77
C PHE A 492 -4.12 15.93 7.14
N PHE A 493 -3.13 16.42 7.85
CA PHE A 493 -2.23 17.47 7.37
C PHE A 493 -0.80 17.26 7.88
N ALA A 494 0.19 17.52 7.03
CA ALA A 494 1.60 17.43 7.42
C ALA A 494 2.42 18.61 6.90
N THR A 495 3.49 18.96 7.63
CA THR A 495 4.52 19.87 7.17
C THR A 495 5.86 19.16 7.09
N TYR A 496 6.68 19.57 6.15
CA TYR A 496 8.02 19.03 5.97
C TYR A 496 9.05 20.12 5.59
N ASP A 497 10.32 19.81 5.80
CA ASP A 497 11.45 20.62 5.36
C ASP A 497 12.44 19.72 4.61
N PRO A 498 12.50 19.82 3.26
CA PRO A 498 13.33 18.94 2.45
C PRO A 498 14.83 19.12 2.68
N ALA A 499 15.23 20.26 3.25
CA ALA A 499 16.64 20.55 3.56
C ALA A 499 17.15 19.83 4.83
N LYS A 500 16.25 19.22 5.62
CA LYS A 500 16.64 18.47 6.81
C LYS A 500 17.18 17.10 6.45
N ALA A 501 17.94 16.53 7.39
CA ALA A 501 18.44 15.17 7.27
C ALA A 501 17.28 14.16 7.18
N GLU A 502 17.54 13.05 6.51
CA GLU A 502 16.63 11.91 6.40
C GLU A 502 16.11 11.45 7.77
N GLY A 503 14.84 11.10 7.86
CA GLY A 503 14.14 10.79 9.11
C GLY A 503 13.71 12.01 9.92
N ASN A 504 14.11 13.23 9.51
CA ASN A 504 13.76 14.48 10.19
C ASN A 504 13.10 15.51 9.25
N ARG A 505 12.78 15.13 8.01
CA ARG A 505 12.15 16.03 7.02
C ARG A 505 10.72 16.35 7.39
N VAL A 506 9.94 15.40 7.90
CA VAL A 506 8.57 15.63 8.40
C VAL A 506 8.66 16.40 9.72
N THR A 507 8.17 17.64 9.73
CA THR A 507 8.31 18.58 10.85
C THR A 507 7.07 18.70 11.73
N GLY A 508 5.90 18.30 11.22
CA GLY A 508 4.66 18.30 11.98
C GLY A 508 3.56 17.50 11.28
N MET A 509 2.65 16.95 12.07
CA MET A 509 1.48 16.20 11.58
C MET A 509 0.27 16.52 12.44
N TRP A 510 -0.89 16.64 11.80
CA TRP A 510 -2.16 16.93 12.47
C TRP A 510 -3.29 16.07 11.91
N LEU A 511 -4.23 15.75 12.77
CA LEU A 511 -5.48 15.11 12.40
C LEU A 511 -6.65 15.96 12.95
N ASN A 512 -7.51 16.45 12.06
CA ASN A 512 -8.62 17.36 12.39
C ASN A 512 -8.15 18.55 13.25
N GLY A 513 -7.01 19.16 12.88
CA GLY A 513 -6.41 20.31 13.55
C GLY A 513 -5.70 20.01 14.88
N LYS A 514 -5.72 18.75 15.35
CA LYS A 514 -4.99 18.31 16.55
C LYS A 514 -3.67 17.68 16.17
N ALA A 515 -2.57 18.07 16.84
CA ALA A 515 -1.26 17.47 16.58
C ALA A 515 -1.28 15.96 16.86
N ILE A 516 -0.66 15.20 15.98
CA ILE A 516 -0.52 13.74 16.12
C ILE A 516 0.54 13.46 17.19
N GLY A 517 0.14 12.69 18.22
CA GLY A 517 1.04 12.27 19.30
C GLY A 517 1.91 11.10 18.85
N THR A 518 3.21 11.17 19.08
CA THR A 518 4.19 10.17 18.62
C THR A 518 3.90 8.75 19.09
N ALA A 519 3.44 8.58 20.33
CA ALA A 519 3.09 7.28 20.92
C ALA A 519 1.60 6.90 20.77
N THR A 520 0.76 7.83 20.32
CA THR A 520 -0.69 7.58 20.14
C THR A 520 -0.91 6.72 18.92
N GLN A 521 -1.76 5.70 19.05
CA GLN A 521 -2.17 4.84 17.95
C GLN A 521 -3.33 5.47 17.17
N TYR A 522 -3.26 5.36 15.85
CA TYR A 522 -4.28 5.81 14.91
C TYR A 522 -4.70 4.65 14.00
N SER A 523 -5.97 4.60 13.64
CA SER A 523 -6.46 3.66 12.65
C SER A 523 -6.18 4.20 11.25
N VAL A 524 -5.39 3.47 10.50
CA VAL A 524 -4.92 3.85 9.16
C VAL A 524 -5.38 2.79 8.15
N THR A 525 -5.92 3.22 7.02
CA THR A 525 -6.26 2.34 5.90
C THR A 525 -5.39 2.65 4.69
N VAL A 526 -4.95 1.60 4.02
CA VAL A 526 -4.24 1.64 2.73
C VAL A 526 -4.70 0.47 1.87
N ASN A 527 -4.38 0.48 0.58
CA ASN A 527 -4.59 -0.69 -0.27
C ASN A 527 -3.63 -1.85 0.10
N SER A 528 -3.94 -3.07 -0.30
CA SER A 528 -3.17 -4.29 0.04
C SER A 528 -1.72 -4.22 -0.45
N PHE A 529 -1.46 -3.62 -1.62
CA PHE A 529 -0.10 -3.41 -2.13
C PHE A 529 0.75 -2.52 -1.19
N LEU A 530 0.21 -1.41 -0.71
CA LEU A 530 0.89 -0.57 0.27
C LEU A 530 1.05 -1.27 1.64
N ALA A 531 0.03 -2.03 2.08
CA ALA A 531 0.07 -2.74 3.35
C ALA A 531 1.20 -3.79 3.42
N SER A 532 1.60 -4.33 2.27
CA SER A 532 2.75 -5.23 2.12
C SER A 532 4.09 -4.51 1.95
N GLY A 533 4.12 -3.17 2.00
CA GLY A 533 5.33 -2.37 1.87
C GLY A 533 5.66 -1.96 0.43
N GLY A 534 4.71 -2.08 -0.48
CA GLY A 534 4.84 -1.68 -1.88
C GLY A 534 5.29 -0.22 -2.04
N ASP A 535 5.87 0.12 -3.20
CA ASP A 535 6.49 1.44 -3.46
C ASP A 535 7.48 1.89 -2.36
N ASN A 536 8.18 0.92 -1.72
CA ASN A 536 9.14 1.12 -0.62
C ASN A 536 8.58 1.75 0.66
N PHE A 537 7.25 1.75 0.87
CA PHE A 537 6.62 2.21 2.10
C PHE A 537 6.64 1.13 3.20
N ARG A 538 7.81 0.58 3.48
CA ARG A 538 8.03 -0.54 4.42
C ARG A 538 7.58 -0.25 5.86
N GLY A 539 7.46 1.02 6.23
CA GLY A 539 6.90 1.43 7.52
C GLY A 539 5.48 0.92 7.76
N LEU A 540 4.72 0.63 6.70
CA LEU A 540 3.37 0.06 6.77
C LEU A 540 3.39 -1.43 7.17
N ILE A 541 4.48 -2.15 6.91
CA ILE A 541 4.64 -3.56 7.35
C ILE A 541 4.58 -3.66 8.87
N ALA A 542 5.09 -2.68 9.58
CA ALA A 542 5.11 -2.63 11.04
C ALA A 542 3.75 -2.27 11.69
N GLY A 543 2.69 -2.12 10.91
CA GLY A 543 1.33 -1.90 11.42
C GLY A 543 0.84 -3.10 12.23
N THR A 544 0.18 -2.83 13.35
CA THR A 544 -0.43 -3.85 14.21
C THR A 544 -1.93 -3.96 13.97
N SER A 545 -2.54 -5.05 14.42
CA SER A 545 -3.98 -5.32 14.24
C SER A 545 -4.39 -5.12 12.76
N LYS A 546 -3.57 -5.63 11.84
CA LYS A 546 -3.88 -5.62 10.42
C LYS A 546 -5.14 -6.44 10.17
N ARG A 547 -6.02 -5.88 9.36
CA ARG A 547 -7.25 -6.53 8.90
C ARG A 547 -7.44 -6.19 7.44
N ASP A 548 -7.47 -7.20 6.58
CA ASP A 548 -8.08 -7.05 5.28
C ASP A 548 -9.59 -6.92 5.48
N THR A 549 -10.20 -5.90 4.87
CA THR A 549 -11.63 -5.63 5.08
C THR A 549 -12.51 -6.38 4.09
N GLY A 550 -11.92 -7.13 3.16
CA GLY A 550 -12.61 -7.76 2.03
C GLY A 550 -13.20 -6.74 1.03
N LYS A 551 -13.02 -5.43 1.26
CA LYS A 551 -13.51 -4.39 0.35
C LYS A 551 -12.48 -4.11 -0.73
N VAL A 552 -12.86 -4.34 -1.98
CA VAL A 552 -12.04 -3.96 -3.15
C VAL A 552 -12.07 -2.45 -3.34
N ASP A 553 -10.93 -1.85 -3.68
CA ASP A 553 -10.73 -0.42 -3.86
C ASP A 553 -11.69 0.19 -4.91
N LEU A 554 -11.96 -0.53 -6.01
CA LEU A 554 -12.94 -0.13 -7.01
C LEU A 554 -14.37 -0.10 -6.43
N GLN A 555 -14.77 -1.13 -5.69
CA GLN A 555 -16.10 -1.14 -5.08
C GLN A 555 -16.27 -0.01 -4.06
N ALA A 556 -15.23 0.27 -3.27
CA ALA A 556 -15.24 1.40 -2.36
C ALA A 556 -15.43 2.75 -3.10
N MET A 557 -14.82 2.91 -4.29
CA MET A 557 -15.02 4.09 -5.14
C MET A 557 -16.47 4.17 -5.64
N VAL A 558 -17.03 3.07 -6.13
CA VAL A 558 -18.43 3.00 -6.60
C VAL A 558 -19.41 3.37 -5.50
N ASP A 559 -19.26 2.80 -4.31
CA ASP A 559 -20.12 3.06 -3.15
C ASP A 559 -20.02 4.53 -2.70
N TYR A 560 -18.80 5.09 -2.73
CA TYR A 560 -18.57 6.50 -2.42
C TYR A 560 -19.28 7.42 -3.43
N LEU A 561 -19.15 7.14 -4.71
CA LEU A 561 -19.80 7.91 -5.77
C LEU A 561 -21.33 7.80 -5.70
N ALA A 562 -21.87 6.62 -5.46
CA ALA A 562 -23.30 6.41 -5.24
C ALA A 562 -23.84 7.23 -4.05
N THR A 563 -22.98 7.49 -3.06
CA THR A 563 -23.35 8.27 -1.86
C THR A 563 -23.24 9.77 -2.11
N PHE A 564 -22.11 10.24 -2.68
CA PHE A 564 -21.72 11.65 -2.71
C PHE A 564 -21.83 12.32 -4.08
N ALA A 565 -21.92 11.58 -5.20
CA ALA A 565 -22.00 12.13 -6.53
C ALA A 565 -23.44 12.21 -7.09
N LYS A 566 -24.45 12.08 -6.25
CA LYS A 566 -25.87 12.40 -6.57
C LYS A 566 -26.05 13.87 -6.96
N THR A 567 -25.29 14.75 -6.34
CA THR A 567 -25.01 16.11 -6.82
C THR A 567 -23.57 16.13 -7.34
N PRO A 568 -23.20 17.03 -8.30
CA PRO A 568 -21.86 17.03 -8.85
C PRO A 568 -20.77 17.06 -7.77
N LEU A 569 -19.91 16.04 -7.75
CA LEU A 569 -18.86 15.88 -6.75
C LEU A 569 -17.81 16.99 -6.93
N GLY A 570 -17.65 17.84 -5.89
CA GLY A 570 -16.74 18.98 -5.90
C GLY A 570 -15.28 18.57 -5.73
N VAL A 571 -14.41 19.14 -6.55
CA VAL A 571 -12.95 18.93 -6.43
C VAL A 571 -12.42 19.71 -5.26
N LYS A 572 -11.59 19.06 -4.42
CA LYS A 572 -10.85 19.68 -3.32
C LYS A 572 -9.43 19.98 -3.78
N LEU A 573 -9.04 21.24 -3.73
CA LEU A 573 -7.75 21.74 -4.21
C LEU A 573 -6.78 22.06 -3.06
N ASP A 574 -7.20 21.79 -1.82
CA ASP A 574 -6.38 22.00 -0.62
C ASP A 574 -5.16 21.08 -0.61
N GLN A 575 -3.99 21.68 -0.49
CA GLN A 575 -2.74 20.95 -0.24
C GLN A 575 -2.73 20.47 1.22
N ARG A 576 -2.44 19.21 1.41
CA ARG A 576 -2.42 18.54 2.73
C ARG A 576 -1.02 18.24 3.23
N GLN A 577 -0.02 18.45 2.39
CA GLN A 577 1.40 18.28 2.75
C GLN A 577 2.19 19.48 2.20
N VAL A 578 2.57 20.41 3.10
CA VAL A 578 3.20 21.68 2.74
C VAL A 578 4.65 21.71 3.20
N GLY A 579 5.55 22.14 2.31
CA GLY A 579 6.94 22.41 2.64
C GLY A 579 7.07 23.71 3.45
N VAL A 580 7.76 23.66 4.60
CA VAL A 580 7.98 24.78 5.51
C VAL A 580 9.45 24.81 5.92
N SER A 581 10.24 25.67 5.30
CA SER A 581 11.66 25.83 5.57
C SER A 581 11.97 27.17 6.22
N LEU A 582 12.56 27.15 7.39
CA LEU A 582 13.10 28.34 8.02
C LEU A 582 14.51 28.63 7.47
N PRO A 583 14.89 29.90 7.25
CA PRO A 583 16.25 30.24 6.80
C PRO A 583 17.33 29.72 7.74
N ALA A 584 18.52 29.46 7.20
CA ALA A 584 19.67 29.06 8.00
C ALA A 584 19.92 30.10 9.11
N GLY A 585 20.13 29.63 10.34
CA GLY A 585 20.31 30.49 11.51
C GLY A 585 19.02 31.10 12.06
N ALA A 586 17.83 30.66 11.62
CA ALA A 586 16.57 31.12 12.21
C ALA A 586 16.57 30.90 13.73
N PRO A 587 16.16 31.91 14.52
CA PRO A 587 16.27 31.84 15.97
C PRO A 587 15.18 30.90 16.55
N ARG A 588 15.49 30.24 17.68
CA ARG A 588 14.49 29.44 18.42
C ARG A 588 13.29 30.28 18.91
N PHE A 589 13.47 31.59 19.06
CA PHE A 589 12.44 32.55 19.41
C PHE A 589 12.72 33.87 18.72
N TYR A 590 11.70 34.55 18.34
CA TYR A 590 11.78 35.89 17.74
C TYR A 590 11.57 36.97 18.78
N ARG A 591 12.06 38.20 18.52
CA ARG A 591 11.78 39.36 19.36
C ARG A 591 10.84 40.32 18.66
N ILE A 592 10.02 41.00 19.42
CA ILE A 592 9.23 42.14 18.90
C ILE A 592 10.21 43.11 18.20
N GLY A 593 9.88 43.48 16.97
CA GLY A 593 10.69 44.34 16.12
C GLY A 593 11.66 43.60 15.17
N GLN A 594 11.85 42.29 15.32
CA GLN A 594 12.59 41.49 14.34
C GLN A 594 11.70 41.07 13.17
N ASP A 595 12.34 40.78 12.04
CA ASP A 595 11.66 40.16 10.91
C ASP A 595 11.49 38.66 11.14
N PHE A 596 10.30 38.16 10.82
CA PHE A 596 10.05 36.76 10.63
C PHE A 596 10.21 36.43 9.15
N LYS A 597 10.88 35.30 8.84
CA LYS A 597 11.07 34.82 7.47
C LYS A 597 10.80 33.29 7.42
N VAL A 598 10.10 32.82 6.38
CA VAL A 598 9.90 31.42 6.09
C VAL A 598 9.74 31.23 4.59
N ASN A 599 10.28 30.14 4.06
CA ASN A 599 10.04 29.67 2.70
C ASN A 599 9.01 28.54 2.74
N LEU A 600 8.03 28.65 1.86
CA LEU A 600 6.96 27.69 1.71
C LEU A 600 7.02 27.07 0.32
N SER A 601 6.66 25.79 0.20
CA SER A 601 6.55 25.06 -1.06
C SER A 601 5.38 24.08 -1.02
N SER A 602 5.06 23.44 -2.13
CA SER A 602 3.91 22.54 -2.25
C SER A 602 2.58 23.23 -1.87
N LEU A 603 2.35 24.41 -2.49
CA LEU A 603 1.14 25.20 -2.27
C LEU A 603 0.17 25.09 -3.44
N ALA A 604 0.51 24.34 -4.49
CA ALA A 604 -0.31 24.24 -5.69
C ALA A 604 -0.38 22.81 -6.23
N MET A 605 -1.58 22.34 -6.52
CA MET A 605 -1.82 21.18 -7.36
C MET A 605 -1.36 21.48 -8.79
N THR A 606 -0.94 20.48 -9.55
CA THR A 606 -0.36 20.64 -10.88
C THR A 606 -1.11 19.90 -11.98
N GLY A 607 -2.28 19.35 -11.68
CA GLY A 607 -3.15 18.74 -12.68
C GLY A 607 -3.68 19.77 -13.69
N PRO A 608 -4.04 19.35 -14.91
CA PRO A 608 -4.60 20.23 -15.91
C PRO A 608 -5.87 20.94 -15.42
N GLY A 609 -5.86 22.28 -15.46
CA GLY A 609 -7.02 23.08 -15.03
C GLY A 609 -7.18 23.24 -13.52
N ASP A 610 -6.30 22.68 -12.68
CA ASP A 610 -6.34 22.87 -11.23
C ASP A 610 -6.14 24.36 -10.88
N ALA A 611 -7.08 24.94 -10.15
CA ALA A 611 -6.99 26.32 -9.71
C ALA A 611 -5.89 26.45 -8.64
N LYS A 612 -5.21 27.61 -8.64
CA LYS A 612 -4.04 27.89 -7.80
C LYS A 612 -4.20 29.22 -7.08
N ASP A 613 -3.62 29.34 -5.92
CA ASP A 613 -3.56 30.61 -5.21
C ASP A 613 -2.48 31.53 -5.80
N ALA A 614 -2.84 32.76 -6.15
CA ALA A 614 -1.86 33.78 -6.52
C ALA A 614 -1.16 34.38 -5.29
N THR A 615 -1.81 34.32 -4.13
CA THR A 615 -1.31 34.84 -2.86
C THR A 615 -1.76 34.00 -1.69
N LEU A 616 -1.02 34.05 -0.57
CA LEU A 616 -1.41 33.50 0.72
C LEU A 616 -1.83 34.63 1.66
N ASP A 617 -2.98 34.54 2.27
CA ASP A 617 -3.34 35.35 3.42
C ASP A 617 -2.59 34.89 4.67
N ILE A 618 -1.96 35.84 5.39
CA ILE A 618 -1.16 35.56 6.56
C ILE A 618 -1.72 36.30 7.77
N LYS A 619 -1.93 35.57 8.87
CA LYS A 619 -2.33 36.13 10.16
C LYS A 619 -1.38 35.69 11.27
N LEU A 620 -1.05 36.60 12.19
CA LEU A 620 -0.39 36.29 13.46
C LEU A 620 -1.43 36.49 14.57
N GLY A 621 -2.01 35.42 15.07
CA GLY A 621 -3.27 35.49 15.80
C GLY A 621 -4.34 36.18 14.94
N ASP A 622 -4.95 37.25 15.45
CA ASP A 622 -5.97 38.03 14.73
C ASP A 622 -5.39 39.13 13.81
N VAL A 623 -4.07 39.30 13.77
CA VAL A 623 -3.43 40.42 13.07
C VAL A 623 -2.97 40.01 11.67
N LYS A 624 -3.54 40.60 10.62
CA LYS A 624 -3.06 40.46 9.24
C LYS A 624 -1.59 40.88 9.10
N ARG A 625 -0.81 40.08 8.32
CA ARG A 625 0.62 40.29 8.07
C ARG A 625 0.97 40.36 6.58
N GLY A 626 0.06 40.08 5.71
CA GLY A 626 0.25 40.15 4.30
C GLY A 626 -1.02 39.86 3.55
N PRO A 627 -1.03 39.87 2.23
CA PRO A 627 -0.76 38.65 1.46
C PRO A 627 0.72 38.48 1.10
N ALA A 628 1.15 37.21 0.94
CA ALA A 628 2.43 36.87 0.31
C ALA A 628 2.15 36.30 -1.08
N LYS A 629 2.96 36.68 -2.06
CA LYS A 629 2.84 36.16 -3.45
C LYS A 629 3.21 34.67 -3.48
N VAL A 630 2.49 33.90 -4.29
CA VAL A 630 2.82 32.49 -4.60
C VAL A 630 3.36 32.44 -6.04
N ASP A 631 4.51 31.83 -6.22
CA ASP A 631 5.05 31.46 -7.52
C ASP A 631 4.54 30.06 -7.88
N ASN A 632 3.70 29.97 -8.89
CA ASN A 632 3.04 28.76 -9.35
C ASN A 632 3.76 28.08 -10.53
N ALA A 633 5.04 28.40 -10.77
CA ALA A 633 5.84 27.68 -11.76
C ALA A 633 5.90 26.18 -11.42
N ILE A 634 5.59 25.33 -12.40
CA ILE A 634 5.66 23.89 -12.27
C ILE A 634 7.07 23.44 -12.63
N GLY A 635 7.63 22.54 -11.82
CA GLY A 635 8.97 21.99 -12.04
C GLY A 635 9.02 20.93 -13.15
N THR A 636 10.25 20.63 -13.60
CA THR A 636 10.54 19.58 -14.60
C THR A 636 10.99 18.27 -13.96
N THR A 637 11.14 18.22 -12.64
CA THR A 637 11.58 17.05 -11.89
C THR A 637 10.44 16.49 -11.03
N PRO A 638 10.41 15.18 -10.77
CA PRO A 638 9.31 14.51 -10.05
C PRO A 638 9.36 14.75 -8.54
N PHE A 639 9.34 16.01 -8.10
CA PHE A 639 9.19 16.42 -6.71
C PHE A 639 7.98 17.33 -6.55
N ASP A 640 7.43 17.37 -5.33
CA ASP A 640 6.37 18.31 -5.00
C ASP A 640 6.96 19.59 -4.42
N GLU A 641 7.29 20.52 -5.29
CA GLU A 641 7.72 21.86 -4.90
C GLU A 641 6.98 22.96 -5.68
N SER A 642 5.87 22.63 -6.32
CA SER A 642 5.04 23.59 -7.05
C SER A 642 4.24 24.47 -6.09
N GLY A 643 4.13 25.76 -6.43
CA GLY A 643 3.57 26.77 -5.51
C GLY A 643 4.57 27.14 -4.42
N LYS A 644 5.46 28.10 -4.70
CA LYS A 644 6.49 28.58 -3.76
C LYS A 644 6.16 29.98 -3.25
N SER A 645 6.44 30.23 -1.97
CA SER A 645 6.28 31.57 -1.39
C SER A 645 7.40 31.89 -0.41
N ALA A 646 8.10 33.00 -0.64
CA ALA A 646 9.06 33.57 0.31
C ALA A 646 8.33 34.60 1.19
N VAL A 647 8.02 34.22 2.40
CA VAL A 647 7.29 35.07 3.35
C VAL A 647 8.27 35.86 4.23
N SER A 648 8.10 37.19 4.30
CA SER A 648 8.85 38.04 5.20
C SER A 648 8.00 39.20 5.72
N PHE A 649 7.97 39.39 7.04
CA PHE A 649 7.30 40.54 7.65
C PHE A 649 7.87 40.84 9.03
N GLY A 650 7.78 42.14 9.43
CA GLY A 650 8.23 42.60 10.74
C GLY A 650 7.29 42.23 11.88
N LEU A 651 7.83 41.75 13.00
CA LEU A 651 7.09 41.47 14.24
C LEU A 651 6.89 42.75 15.06
N ASN A 652 6.25 43.77 14.46
CA ASN A 652 6.01 45.09 15.04
C ASN A 652 4.50 45.34 15.26
N GLY A 653 4.16 46.54 15.71
CA GLY A 653 2.77 46.98 15.89
C GLY A 653 2.05 46.25 17.01
N LYS A 654 0.94 45.55 16.69
CA LYS A 654 0.07 44.83 17.66
C LYS A 654 0.58 43.46 18.08
N VAL A 655 1.86 43.12 17.86
CA VAL A 655 2.42 41.81 18.26
C VAL A 655 2.47 41.67 19.78
N LYS A 656 2.03 40.55 20.30
CA LYS A 656 2.08 40.19 21.73
C LYS A 656 3.27 39.25 21.99
N LYS A 657 3.83 39.29 23.22
CA LYS A 657 4.82 38.31 23.68
C LYS A 657 4.14 36.97 23.99
N GLY A 658 4.88 35.85 23.89
CA GLY A 658 4.45 34.49 24.21
C GLY A 658 4.34 33.63 22.97
N LYS A 659 3.83 32.44 23.14
CA LYS A 659 3.50 31.55 22.02
C LYS A 659 2.41 32.20 21.16
N GLN A 660 2.69 32.33 19.88
CA GLN A 660 1.81 32.89 18.86
C GLN A 660 1.65 31.85 17.76
N VAL A 661 0.56 31.90 17.02
CA VAL A 661 0.29 31.04 15.87
C VAL A 661 0.20 31.90 14.63
N LEU A 662 1.02 31.58 13.64
CA LEU A 662 0.90 32.07 12.27
C LEU A 662 -0.07 31.14 11.55
N THR A 663 -1.09 31.71 10.91
CA THR A 663 -2.01 30.98 10.04
C THR A 663 -1.82 31.48 8.61
N PHE A 664 -1.68 30.54 7.69
CA PHE A 664 -1.55 30.76 6.25
C PHE A 664 -2.81 30.19 5.60
N THR A 665 -3.41 30.91 4.69
CA THR A 665 -4.62 30.48 3.98
C THR A 665 -4.52 30.86 2.51
N GLY A 666 -4.71 29.88 1.63
CA GLY A 666 -4.91 30.06 0.21
C GLY A 666 -6.39 30.38 -0.07
N PRO A 667 -6.73 31.59 -0.52
CA PRO A 667 -8.12 32.02 -0.66
C PRO A 667 -8.87 31.29 -1.79
N THR A 668 -8.18 30.75 -2.78
CA THR A 668 -8.76 30.01 -3.92
C THR A 668 -8.86 28.52 -3.64
N THR A 669 -7.77 27.92 -3.12
CA THR A 669 -7.68 26.45 -2.94
C THR A 669 -8.24 25.98 -1.60
N GLY A 670 -8.33 26.88 -0.61
CA GLY A 670 -8.68 26.52 0.75
C GLY A 670 -7.53 25.91 1.57
N THR A 671 -6.33 25.80 0.99
CA THR A 671 -5.13 25.34 1.70
C THR A 671 -4.91 26.15 2.95
N THR A 672 -4.95 25.52 4.13
CA THR A 672 -4.81 26.24 5.41
C THR A 672 -3.92 25.46 6.36
N PHE A 673 -2.91 26.13 6.91
CA PHE A 673 -2.01 25.53 7.89
C PHE A 673 -1.50 26.56 8.89
N SER A 674 -0.89 26.09 9.96
CA SER A 674 -0.45 26.91 11.06
C SER A 674 0.98 26.60 11.48
N LEU A 675 1.72 27.67 11.84
CA LEU A 675 3.10 27.57 12.34
C LEU A 675 3.18 28.27 13.70
N PRO A 676 3.49 27.55 14.79
CA PRO A 676 3.71 28.17 16.09
C PRO A 676 5.07 28.89 16.14
N ILE A 677 5.09 30.07 16.70
CA ILE A 677 6.32 30.84 16.98
C ILE A 677 6.34 31.33 18.42
N ASP A 678 7.53 31.42 19.04
CA ASP A 678 7.72 32.06 20.34
C ASP A 678 8.20 33.49 20.14
N VAL A 679 7.44 34.45 20.64
CA VAL A 679 7.76 35.88 20.54
C VAL A 679 8.12 36.44 21.91
N ARG A 680 9.31 37.03 22.02
CA ARG A 680 9.82 37.65 23.24
C ARG A 680 9.86 39.16 23.10
N LYS A 681 9.98 39.88 24.23
CA LYS A 681 10.15 41.32 24.22
C LYS A 681 11.40 41.73 23.47
N ALA A 682 11.35 42.90 22.80
CA ALA A 682 12.49 43.51 22.17
C ALA A 682 13.63 43.76 23.17
N LYS A 683 14.89 43.61 22.73
CA LYS A 683 16.07 43.93 23.52
C LYS A 683 16.33 45.46 23.38
N PRO A 684 16.37 46.21 24.48
CA PRO A 684 16.71 47.65 24.39
C PRO A 684 18.21 47.86 24.19
N GLU A 685 18.56 48.90 23.48
CA GLU A 685 19.85 49.54 23.52
C GLU A 685 19.74 50.85 24.32
N VAL A 686 20.44 50.95 25.43
CA VAL A 686 20.38 52.11 26.32
C VAL A 686 21.68 52.89 26.21
N LYS A 687 21.61 54.11 25.67
CA LYS A 687 22.77 55.01 25.61
C LYS A 687 22.65 56.09 26.66
N VAL A 688 23.67 56.24 27.49
CA VAL A 688 23.73 57.21 28.61
C VAL A 688 24.90 58.17 28.42
N ARG A 689 24.63 59.46 28.56
CA ARG A 689 25.66 60.51 28.48
C ARG A 689 25.36 61.61 29.49
N THR A 690 26.38 62.31 29.96
CA THR A 690 26.26 63.54 30.75
C THR A 690 26.35 64.82 29.92
N LYS A 691 25.66 65.87 30.36
CA LYS A 691 25.81 67.21 29.81
C LYS A 691 25.76 68.21 30.98
N PRO A 692 26.78 69.13 31.13
CA PRO A 692 28.01 69.20 30.32
C PRO A 692 28.92 67.99 30.54
N GLY A 693 29.89 67.77 29.64
CA GLY A 693 30.86 66.66 29.71
C GLY A 693 31.90 66.84 30.79
N ARG A 694 32.31 68.15 31.06
CA ARG A 694 33.16 68.52 32.18
C ARG A 694 32.30 68.84 33.39
N ILE A 695 32.57 68.16 34.51
CA ILE A 695 31.81 68.29 35.75
C ILE A 695 32.78 68.73 36.85
N VAL A 696 32.49 69.92 37.44
CA VAL A 696 33.27 70.54 38.52
C VAL A 696 32.47 70.39 39.83
N ALA A 697 33.20 70.02 40.90
CA ALA A 697 32.58 69.84 42.24
C ALA A 697 32.04 71.19 42.76
N GLY A 698 30.90 71.19 43.37
CA GLY A 698 30.22 72.40 43.92
C GLY A 698 29.52 73.25 42.88
N GLU A 699 29.98 73.24 41.62
CA GLU A 699 29.53 74.18 40.58
C GLU A 699 28.57 73.59 39.56
N THR A 700 28.93 72.45 38.98
CA THR A 700 28.27 71.96 37.79
C THR A 700 26.90 71.21 38.15
N ARG A 701 25.81 71.77 37.59
CA ARG A 701 24.54 71.08 37.55
C ARG A 701 24.51 70.12 36.36
N THR A 702 24.71 68.78 36.65
CA THR A 702 24.83 67.73 35.64
C THR A 702 23.47 67.22 35.23
N ARG A 703 23.25 67.03 33.93
CA ARG A 703 22.12 66.29 33.37
C ARG A 703 22.61 64.92 32.83
N VAL A 704 21.99 63.86 33.21
CA VAL A 704 22.14 62.54 32.58
C VAL A 704 21.11 62.47 31.44
N LYS A 705 21.58 62.38 30.19
CA LYS A 705 20.77 62.17 29.01
C LYS A 705 20.72 60.67 28.74
N ILE A 706 19.52 60.11 28.61
CA ILE A 706 19.29 58.72 28.35
C ILE A 706 18.54 58.60 27.02
N LYS A 707 19.03 57.76 26.12
CA LYS A 707 18.33 57.36 24.88
C LYS A 707 18.16 55.85 24.94
N VAL A 708 16.93 55.39 24.80
CA VAL A 708 16.58 53.94 24.70
C VAL A 708 15.99 53.68 23.31
N THR A 709 16.62 52.80 22.59
CA THR A 709 16.14 52.34 21.30
C THR A 709 15.90 50.80 21.35
N ALA A 710 15.06 50.30 20.49
CA ALA A 710 14.92 48.87 20.29
C ALA A 710 14.66 48.60 18.80
N LEU A 711 15.28 47.56 18.26
CA LEU A 711 15.18 47.22 16.84
C LEU A 711 13.71 47.10 16.43
N GLY A 712 13.34 47.69 15.30
CA GLY A 712 12.01 47.63 14.71
C GLY A 712 10.90 48.37 15.48
N LEU A 713 11.25 49.15 16.49
CA LEU A 713 10.30 50.00 17.21
C LEU A 713 10.67 51.49 17.00
N SER A 714 9.75 52.24 16.41
CA SER A 714 9.94 53.68 16.16
C SER A 714 10.08 54.46 17.46
N GLU A 715 9.36 54.07 18.50
CA GLU A 715 9.33 54.74 19.79
C GLU A 715 9.40 53.74 20.95
N VAL A 716 10.21 54.10 21.94
CA VAL A 716 10.31 53.32 23.19
C VAL A 716 9.83 54.18 24.35
N SER A 717 8.79 53.73 25.04
CA SER A 717 8.28 54.36 26.24
C SER A 717 8.70 53.57 27.50
N GLY A 718 8.57 54.18 28.66
CA GLY A 718 8.76 53.49 29.95
C GLY A 718 9.46 54.36 31.01
N LYS A 719 9.61 53.80 32.21
CA LYS A 719 10.19 54.48 33.37
C LYS A 719 11.71 54.29 33.40
N ILE A 720 12.44 55.37 33.71
CA ILE A 720 13.86 55.40 34.00
C ILE A 720 14.09 55.65 35.46
N VAL A 721 15.02 54.91 36.04
CA VAL A 721 15.51 55.15 37.39
C VAL A 721 17.04 55.34 37.32
N VAL A 722 17.52 56.47 37.77
CA VAL A 722 18.94 56.78 37.90
C VAL A 722 19.32 56.74 39.37
N LYS A 723 20.35 55.98 39.73
CA LYS A 723 20.90 55.89 41.07
C LYS A 723 22.36 56.35 41.08
N ILE A 724 22.71 57.20 42.01
CA ILE A 724 24.09 57.65 42.24
C ILE A 724 24.27 58.13 43.69
N GLY A 725 25.31 57.71 44.37
CA GLY A 725 25.66 58.12 45.73
C GLY A 725 24.50 57.89 46.72
N GLY A 726 23.74 56.79 46.61
CA GLY A 726 22.58 56.46 47.44
C GLY A 726 21.29 57.16 47.03
N LYS A 727 21.34 58.24 46.23
CA LYS A 727 20.19 58.99 45.76
C LYS A 727 19.54 58.34 44.55
N LYS A 728 18.20 58.47 44.43
CA LYS A 728 17.38 57.86 43.37
C LYS A 728 16.55 58.95 42.68
N TYR A 729 16.70 59.05 41.38
CA TYR A 729 15.96 59.96 40.52
C TYR A 729 15.09 59.17 39.52
N LYS A 730 13.89 59.67 39.23
CA LYS A 730 12.94 59.01 38.31
C LYS A 730 12.67 59.93 37.13
N ALA A 731 12.51 59.32 35.95
CA ALA A 731 12.08 60.01 34.72
C ALA A 731 11.22 59.04 33.87
N THR A 732 10.47 59.57 32.93
CA THR A 732 9.73 58.83 31.94
C THR A 732 10.29 59.11 30.57
N LEU A 733 10.47 58.09 29.74
CA LEU A 733 10.88 58.25 28.34
C LEU A 733 9.76 58.92 27.56
N LYS A 734 10.12 59.97 26.80
CA LYS A 734 9.30 60.58 25.75
C LYS A 734 10.08 60.36 24.43
N ASP A 735 9.50 59.69 23.47
CA ASP A 735 10.12 59.36 22.17
C ASP A 735 11.50 58.70 22.30
N GLY A 736 11.61 57.74 23.22
CA GLY A 736 12.86 57.03 23.50
C GLY A 736 13.89 57.85 24.25
N LYS A 737 13.62 59.08 24.69
CA LYS A 737 14.57 59.97 25.35
C LYS A 737 14.08 60.35 26.74
N ALA A 738 15.00 60.47 27.66
CA ALA A 738 14.79 61.06 28.96
C ALA A 738 16.04 61.81 29.44
N PHE A 739 15.88 62.71 30.36
CA PHE A 739 16.98 63.29 31.07
C PHE A 739 16.64 63.47 32.55
N VAL A 740 17.66 63.31 33.37
CA VAL A 740 17.61 63.45 34.81
C VAL A 740 18.60 64.53 35.24
N ARG A 741 18.13 65.50 36.03
CA ARG A 741 19.04 66.49 36.63
C ARG A 741 19.53 65.88 37.95
N LEU A 742 20.87 65.83 38.09
CA LEU A 742 21.54 65.45 39.33
C LEU A 742 21.78 66.65 40.20
N ASP A 743 21.86 66.40 41.50
CA ASP A 743 22.40 67.47 42.43
C ASP A 743 23.83 67.74 42.13
N ARG A 744 24.35 68.93 42.59
CA ARG A 744 25.76 69.23 42.50
C ARG A 744 26.58 68.26 43.33
N PHE A 745 27.73 67.81 42.82
CA PHE A 745 28.64 66.93 43.54
C PHE A 745 29.50 67.73 44.51
N ALA A 746 29.39 67.37 45.79
CA ALA A 746 30.21 68.05 46.80
C ALA A 746 31.72 67.70 46.69
N ASN A 747 32.03 66.44 46.31
CA ASN A 747 33.38 65.91 46.31
C ASN A 747 33.82 65.45 44.91
N THR A 748 35.12 65.67 44.61
CA THR A 748 35.82 65.21 43.40
C THR A 748 35.91 63.68 43.32
N GLY A 749 36.35 63.10 42.19
CA GLY A 749 36.61 61.67 42.00
C GLY A 749 35.70 61.06 40.99
N LYS A 750 35.88 59.69 40.84
CA LYS A 750 35.04 58.89 39.99
C LYS A 750 33.71 58.59 40.71
N LYS A 751 32.59 58.78 40.00
CA LYS A 751 31.24 58.44 40.49
C LYS A 751 30.55 57.50 39.49
N SER A 752 30.01 56.40 39.96
CA SER A 752 29.24 55.45 39.13
C SER A 752 27.75 55.81 39.12
N VAL A 753 27.19 56.01 37.96
CA VAL A 753 25.76 56.28 37.73
C VAL A 753 25.11 55.03 37.20
N LYS A 754 24.22 54.41 37.97
CA LYS A 754 23.41 53.26 37.56
C LYS A 754 22.09 53.77 36.96
N VAL A 755 21.86 53.46 35.69
CA VAL A 755 20.64 53.83 34.96
C VAL A 755 19.83 52.54 34.69
N LYS A 756 18.65 52.43 35.27
CA LYS A 756 17.75 51.30 35.00
C LYS A 756 16.56 51.79 34.16
N TYR A 757 16.42 51.20 32.99
CA TYR A 757 15.18 51.24 32.23
C TYR A 757 14.27 50.11 32.70
N ALA A 758 13.03 50.40 33.09
CA ALA A 758 12.16 49.43 33.70
C ALA A 758 11.44 48.48 32.73
N GLY A 759 11.70 48.69 31.42
CA GLY A 759 10.96 47.98 30.38
C GLY A 759 9.51 48.45 30.22
N ASN A 760 8.83 47.84 29.27
CA ASN A 760 7.38 47.98 29.05
C ASN A 760 6.75 46.71 28.49
N ARG A 761 5.53 46.77 27.94
CA ARG A 761 4.86 45.59 27.36
C ARG A 761 5.63 44.95 26.19
N LYS A 762 6.35 45.77 25.39
CA LYS A 762 7.05 45.35 24.15
C LYS A 762 8.56 45.21 24.32
N VAL A 763 9.18 45.93 25.27
CA VAL A 763 10.65 46.04 25.47
C VAL A 763 11.00 45.51 26.85
N GLN A 764 12.06 44.69 26.96
CA GLN A 764 12.55 44.19 28.24
C GLN A 764 13.25 45.29 29.02
N ASP A 765 13.44 45.11 30.32
CA ASP A 765 14.24 46.05 31.13
C ASP A 765 15.72 45.91 30.82
N SER A 766 16.48 46.98 31.17
CA SER A 766 17.93 47.00 31.03
C SER A 766 18.53 47.88 32.11
N THR A 767 19.78 47.61 32.46
CA THR A 767 20.57 48.41 33.38
C THR A 767 21.89 48.72 32.73
N GLU A 768 22.25 50.05 32.75
CA GLU A 768 23.49 50.57 32.23
C GLU A 768 24.24 51.33 33.32
N PHE A 769 25.56 51.32 33.24
CA PHE A 769 26.43 52.03 34.16
C PHE A 769 27.25 53.08 33.38
N LEU A 770 27.29 54.31 33.90
CA LEU A 770 28.12 55.38 33.39
C LEU A 770 29.07 55.87 34.48
N ASN A 771 30.37 55.79 34.23
CA ASN A 771 31.35 56.39 35.13
C ASN A 771 31.59 57.83 34.76
N ILE A 772 31.39 58.73 35.70
CA ILE A 772 31.63 60.14 35.53
C ILE A 772 32.83 60.57 36.38
N LYS A 773 33.67 61.49 35.86
CA LYS A 773 34.80 62.09 36.60
C LYS A 773 34.41 63.48 37.04
N VAL A 774 34.30 63.71 38.35
CA VAL A 774 34.12 65.04 38.95
C VAL A 774 35.48 65.62 39.21
N ARG A 775 35.77 66.81 38.68
CA ARG A 775 37.05 67.48 38.75
C ARG A 775 37.00 68.56 39.82
N ARG A 776 38.16 69.05 40.22
CA ARG A 776 38.33 70.25 41.03
C ARG A 776 38.15 71.48 40.11
N GLY A 777 37.53 72.55 40.59
CA GLY A 777 37.42 73.82 39.90
C GLY A 777 38.74 74.46 39.53
#